data_05bd835cd9352bc17776aea760ae9e9c
#
_entry.id   05bd835cd9352bc17776aea760ae9e9c
#
_cell.length_a   1.000
_cell.length_b   1.000
_cell.length_c   1.000
_cell.angle_alpha   90.00
_cell.angle_beta   90.00
_cell.angle_gamma   90.00
#
_symmetry.space_group_name_H-M   'P 1'
#
loop_
_entity.id
_entity.type
_entity.pdbx_description
1 polymer ?
#
loop_
_entity_poly.entity_id
_entity_poly.type
_entity_poly.pdbx_seq_one_letter_code
_entity_poly.pdbx_strand_id
1 'polypeptide(L)'
;MIKITFPDNSVKEFESGITPLQIAESISSRLAQDVLAASINDQEWDLTRPVNEDASIKLFKWDDAEGKHAFWHSSAHLLAEALQELYPGVKFGIGPAIENGFYYDIDPGQHTITAADFGKIEKKMLELAREKQEIVRADISKADALTMFGDRGEEYKCELISELEDGNITTYTQGSFTDLCRGPHIPTTAPIKAVKIMSLAGAYWRGDEKRNQLVRVYGITFPKQKMLDEYLAVLEEAKKRDHRKLGKEMELFAFSQNVGAGLPLWLPKGAALRDRLEQFLRKIQKQYGYLQVITPHIGNKNLYVTSGHYAKYGKDSFQPIHTPEEGEEYLLKPMNCPHHCEIFKAYPRSYRDLPYRLAEFGTVYRYEQSGELHGLTRVRGFTQDDAHIFCAPDQIKDEFLKVMDIILYIFKALKFDNYEAQISLRDPNNKEKYIGSDENWHLAENAIIEACEEKGLKARKELGEAAFYGPKLDFMVKDAIGRRWQLGTIQVDYNLPERFQLEYTGADNQKHRPVMIHRAPFGSMERFVAVLLEHTAGRFPLWLAPEQAVILPISEKFNDYAHQVAKELNMADVRAIVDDRNEKIGRKIRDNELKRIPYMLIVGEKEAENGEVSVRKQGEGDKGTMKITTFAENLTREVEEMINQ
;
A
#
# COMPACT_ATOMS: atom_id res chain seq x y z
N MET A 1 24.62 -34.45 25.59
CA MET A 1 23.96 -33.20 26.00
C MET A 1 24.31 -32.13 24.96
N ILE A 2 23.34 -31.35 24.52
CA ILE A 2 23.49 -30.21 23.64
C ILE A 2 23.06 -28.93 24.37
N LYS A 3 23.61 -27.80 23.99
CA LYS A 3 23.30 -26.48 24.56
C LYS A 3 22.36 -25.72 23.66
N ILE A 4 21.20 -25.35 24.17
CA ILE A 4 20.22 -24.55 23.45
C ILE A 4 20.21 -23.14 24.03
N THR A 5 20.50 -22.15 23.15
CA THR A 5 20.50 -20.72 23.47
C THR A 5 19.16 -20.11 23.10
N PHE A 6 18.49 -19.48 24.06
CA PHE A 6 17.20 -18.79 23.85
C PHE A 6 17.38 -17.32 23.45
N PRO A 7 16.31 -16.65 22.97
CA PRO A 7 16.38 -15.24 22.54
C PRO A 7 16.83 -14.24 23.62
N ASP A 8 16.66 -14.59 24.90
CA ASP A 8 17.12 -13.81 26.06
C ASP A 8 18.58 -14.09 26.43
N ASN A 9 19.32 -14.82 25.59
CA ASN A 9 20.68 -15.33 25.81
C ASN A 9 20.83 -16.32 26.97
N SER A 10 19.74 -16.81 27.54
CA SER A 10 19.81 -17.92 28.48
C SER A 10 20.16 -19.23 27.75
N VAL A 11 20.92 -20.12 28.44
CA VAL A 11 21.36 -21.40 27.89
C VAL A 11 20.84 -22.52 28.78
N LYS A 12 20.25 -23.53 28.14
CA LYS A 12 19.85 -24.79 28.84
C LYS A 12 20.45 -25.99 28.12
N GLU A 13 20.76 -27.03 28.89
CA GLU A 13 21.26 -28.31 28.38
C GLU A 13 20.11 -29.29 28.20
N PHE A 14 20.10 -30.00 27.07
CA PHE A 14 19.13 -31.03 26.73
C PHE A 14 19.84 -32.26 26.16
N GLU A 15 19.14 -33.36 26.08
CA GLU A 15 19.63 -34.54 25.37
C GLU A 15 19.64 -34.28 23.84
N SER A 16 20.66 -34.84 23.16
CA SER A 16 20.71 -34.81 21.69
C SER A 16 19.50 -35.55 21.12
N GLY A 17 18.89 -34.96 20.07
CA GLY A 17 17.64 -35.47 19.50
C GLY A 17 16.38 -34.86 20.08
N ILE A 18 16.49 -33.89 21.00
CA ILE A 18 15.33 -33.16 21.51
C ILE A 18 14.67 -32.35 20.37
N THR A 19 13.35 -32.26 20.42
CA THR A 19 12.58 -31.46 19.42
C THR A 19 12.21 -30.08 19.97
N PRO A 20 12.02 -29.07 19.13
CA PRO A 20 11.51 -27.76 19.55
C PRO A 20 10.20 -27.81 20.33
N LEU A 21 9.31 -28.76 19.99
CA LEU A 21 8.07 -29.00 20.74
C LEU A 21 8.34 -29.44 22.17
N GLN A 22 9.23 -30.41 22.37
CA GLN A 22 9.64 -30.87 23.70
C GLN A 22 10.36 -29.78 24.51
N ILE A 23 11.15 -28.92 23.83
CA ILE A 23 11.73 -27.72 24.46
C ILE A 23 10.64 -26.78 24.93
N ALA A 24 9.63 -26.52 24.11
CA ALA A 24 8.48 -25.69 24.49
C ALA A 24 7.70 -26.28 25.67
N GLU A 25 7.48 -27.59 25.68
CA GLU A 25 6.85 -28.32 26.79
C GLU A 25 7.63 -28.20 28.11
N SER A 26 8.96 -28.23 28.02
CA SER A 26 9.84 -28.06 29.20
C SER A 26 9.79 -26.67 29.81
N ILE A 27 9.33 -25.69 29.05
CA ILE A 27 9.13 -24.31 29.51
C ILE A 27 7.72 -24.16 30.09
N SER A 28 6.70 -24.55 29.32
CA SER A 28 5.31 -24.45 29.73
C SER A 28 4.40 -25.24 28.76
N SER A 29 3.45 -25.99 29.32
CA SER A 29 2.42 -26.70 28.55
C SER A 29 1.56 -25.75 27.69
N ARG A 30 1.36 -24.51 28.15
CA ARG A 30 0.66 -23.50 27.38
C ARG A 30 1.47 -23.03 26.16
N LEU A 31 2.77 -22.83 26.32
CA LEU A 31 3.67 -22.47 25.23
C LEU A 31 3.65 -23.55 24.15
N ALA A 32 3.75 -24.83 24.55
CA ALA A 32 3.71 -25.95 23.61
C ALA A 32 2.41 -26.02 22.79
N GLN A 33 1.28 -25.58 23.37
CA GLN A 33 -0.01 -25.50 22.67
C GLN A 33 -0.11 -24.31 21.71
N ASP A 34 0.59 -23.20 21.98
CA ASP A 34 0.52 -21.96 21.22
C ASP A 34 1.59 -21.87 20.11
N VAL A 35 2.66 -22.64 20.20
CA VAL A 35 3.77 -22.67 19.23
C VAL A 35 3.34 -23.37 17.93
N LEU A 36 3.68 -22.79 16.79
CA LEU A 36 3.34 -23.27 15.46
C LEU A 36 4.55 -23.70 14.63
N ALA A 37 5.70 -23.04 14.81
CA ALA A 37 6.96 -23.33 14.13
C ALA A 37 8.15 -22.89 15.00
N ALA A 38 9.37 -23.22 14.57
CA ALA A 38 10.60 -22.77 15.21
C ALA A 38 11.64 -22.31 14.17
N SER A 39 12.70 -21.64 14.64
CA SER A 39 13.96 -21.58 13.91
C SER A 39 15.10 -22.13 14.77
N ILE A 40 16.02 -22.80 14.11
CA ILE A 40 17.26 -23.31 14.67
C ILE A 40 18.41 -22.67 13.91
N ASN A 41 19.27 -21.93 14.60
CA ASN A 41 20.36 -21.16 13.99
C ASN A 41 19.87 -20.26 12.83
N ASP A 42 18.75 -19.55 13.04
CA ASP A 42 18.04 -18.70 12.07
C ASP A 42 17.52 -19.41 10.81
N GLN A 43 17.49 -20.75 10.80
CA GLN A 43 16.83 -21.53 9.74
C GLN A 43 15.47 -22.02 10.23
N GLU A 44 14.46 -21.94 9.35
CA GLU A 44 13.12 -22.45 9.64
C GLU A 44 13.15 -23.95 9.96
N TRP A 45 12.41 -24.38 10.97
CA TRP A 45 12.47 -25.72 11.51
C TRP A 45 11.10 -26.20 12.00
N ASP A 46 10.80 -27.46 11.66
CA ASP A 46 9.58 -28.11 12.18
C ASP A 46 9.67 -28.35 13.69
N LEU A 47 8.56 -28.18 14.38
CA LEU A 47 8.51 -28.41 15.83
C LEU A 47 8.80 -29.86 16.23
N THR A 48 8.60 -30.80 15.32
CA THR A 48 8.82 -32.23 15.55
C THR A 48 10.18 -32.73 15.05
N ARG A 49 10.97 -31.89 14.39
CA ARG A 49 12.28 -32.24 13.84
C ARG A 49 13.36 -32.20 14.94
N PRO A 50 14.17 -33.29 15.12
CA PRO A 50 15.19 -33.33 16.16
C PRO A 50 16.31 -32.30 15.99
N VAL A 51 16.84 -31.80 17.10
CA VAL A 51 18.04 -30.96 17.18
C VAL A 51 19.15 -31.81 17.79
N ASN A 52 20.29 -31.94 17.07
CA ASN A 52 21.34 -32.89 17.45
C ASN A 52 22.65 -32.21 17.87
N GLU A 53 22.76 -30.90 17.78
CA GLU A 53 23.96 -30.12 18.09
C GLU A 53 23.60 -28.83 18.82
N ASP A 54 24.60 -28.15 19.38
CA ASP A 54 24.43 -26.85 20.03
C ASP A 54 23.80 -25.86 19.06
N ALA A 55 22.74 -25.17 19.50
CA ALA A 55 21.99 -24.28 18.60
C ALA A 55 21.31 -23.13 19.35
N SER A 56 21.00 -22.06 18.58
CA SER A 56 20.05 -21.04 19.01
C SER A 56 18.64 -21.43 18.56
N ILE A 57 17.63 -21.15 19.39
CA ILE A 57 16.23 -21.44 19.09
C ILE A 57 15.36 -20.19 19.20
N LYS A 58 14.41 -20.05 18.25
CA LYS A 58 13.25 -19.16 18.39
C LYS A 58 11.98 -19.97 18.18
N LEU A 59 10.95 -19.71 18.98
CA LEU A 59 9.65 -20.38 18.90
C LEU A 59 8.61 -19.39 18.41
N PHE A 60 7.93 -19.72 17.33
CA PHE A 60 6.98 -18.84 16.65
C PHE A 60 5.53 -19.23 16.94
N LYS A 61 4.71 -18.23 17.28
CA LYS A 61 3.28 -18.35 17.54
C LYS A 61 2.47 -17.74 16.40
N TRP A 62 1.15 -17.69 16.56
CA TRP A 62 0.26 -17.07 15.60
C TRP A 62 0.55 -15.59 15.33
N ASP A 63 1.04 -14.83 16.31
CA ASP A 63 1.30 -13.40 16.12
C ASP A 63 2.59 -13.13 15.33
N ASP A 64 3.46 -14.13 15.22
CA ASP A 64 4.70 -14.08 14.45
C ASP A 64 4.44 -14.39 12.96
N ALA A 65 5.19 -13.76 12.07
CA ALA A 65 5.03 -13.96 10.62
C ALA A 65 5.35 -15.40 10.21
N GLU A 66 6.41 -15.96 10.76
CA GLU A 66 6.88 -17.33 10.50
C GLU A 66 5.86 -18.37 11.03
N GLY A 67 5.25 -18.10 12.18
CA GLY A 67 4.18 -18.94 12.73
C GLY A 67 2.93 -18.96 11.86
N LYS A 68 2.51 -17.81 11.34
CA LYS A 68 1.42 -17.71 10.35
C LYS A 68 1.76 -18.40 9.05
N HIS A 69 3.00 -18.24 8.57
CA HIS A 69 3.46 -18.89 7.36
C HIS A 69 3.34 -20.40 7.45
N ALA A 70 3.89 -21.03 8.50
CA ALA A 70 3.79 -22.47 8.72
C ALA A 70 2.32 -22.94 8.86
N PHE A 71 1.48 -22.17 9.54
CA PHE A 71 0.06 -22.45 9.70
C PHE A 71 -0.70 -22.45 8.37
N TRP A 72 -0.51 -21.41 7.55
CA TRP A 72 -1.17 -21.34 6.25
C TRP A 72 -0.59 -22.30 5.23
N HIS A 73 0.71 -22.59 5.30
CA HIS A 73 1.33 -23.62 4.49
C HIS A 73 0.71 -25.01 4.78
N SER A 74 0.53 -25.34 6.05
CA SER A 74 -0.17 -26.56 6.46
C SER A 74 -1.65 -26.55 6.05
N SER A 75 -2.28 -25.39 6.05
CA SER A 75 -3.65 -25.24 5.56
C SER A 75 -3.79 -25.45 4.06
N ALA A 76 -2.74 -25.14 3.27
CA ALA A 76 -2.69 -25.47 1.85
C ALA A 76 -2.68 -26.99 1.63
N HIS A 77 -1.93 -27.75 2.44
CA HIS A 77 -1.95 -29.21 2.41
C HIS A 77 -3.32 -29.76 2.82
N LEU A 78 -3.95 -29.18 3.85
CA LEU A 78 -5.31 -29.56 4.26
C LEU A 78 -6.34 -29.31 3.16
N LEU A 79 -6.19 -28.21 2.39
CA LEU A 79 -7.01 -27.97 1.20
C LEU A 79 -6.77 -29.03 0.14
N ALA A 80 -5.53 -29.38 -0.13
CA ALA A 80 -5.18 -30.38 -1.13
C ALA A 80 -5.77 -31.77 -0.76
N GLU A 81 -5.65 -32.19 0.51
CA GLU A 81 -6.28 -33.42 0.99
C GLU A 81 -7.80 -33.39 0.82
N ALA A 82 -8.45 -32.28 1.20
CA ALA A 82 -9.90 -32.12 1.01
C ALA A 82 -10.31 -32.21 -0.47
N LEU A 83 -9.52 -31.60 -1.36
CA LEU A 83 -9.76 -31.66 -2.82
C LEU A 83 -9.53 -33.08 -3.38
N GLN A 84 -8.48 -33.78 -2.92
CA GLN A 84 -8.20 -35.17 -3.28
C GLN A 84 -9.38 -36.10 -2.97
N GLU A 85 -9.95 -35.96 -1.77
CA GLU A 85 -11.08 -36.79 -1.34
C GLU A 85 -12.41 -36.42 -2.02
N LEU A 86 -12.63 -35.13 -2.31
CA LEU A 86 -13.86 -34.64 -2.94
C LEU A 86 -13.89 -34.85 -4.46
N TYR A 87 -12.73 -34.83 -5.09
CA TYR A 87 -12.57 -34.85 -6.56
C TYR A 87 -11.49 -35.87 -6.96
N PRO A 88 -11.82 -37.17 -6.97
CA PRO A 88 -10.85 -38.22 -7.34
C PRO A 88 -10.23 -37.97 -8.72
N GLY A 89 -8.90 -38.10 -8.80
CA GLY A 89 -8.14 -37.88 -10.04
C GLY A 89 -7.70 -36.43 -10.28
N VAL A 90 -7.97 -35.49 -9.34
CA VAL A 90 -7.36 -34.16 -9.35
C VAL A 90 -5.85 -34.30 -9.20
N LYS A 91 -5.07 -33.48 -9.97
CA LYS A 91 -3.61 -33.43 -9.88
C LYS A 91 -3.15 -32.14 -9.23
N PHE A 92 -2.03 -32.21 -8.52
CA PHE A 92 -1.55 -31.12 -7.67
C PHE A 92 -0.31 -30.42 -8.24
N GLY A 93 -0.40 -29.10 -8.39
CA GLY A 93 0.73 -28.22 -8.72
C GLY A 93 1.50 -27.82 -7.47
N ILE A 94 1.40 -26.57 -7.07
CA ILE A 94 2.06 -25.99 -5.90
C ILE A 94 1.05 -25.29 -4.99
N GLY A 95 1.32 -25.31 -3.67
CA GLY A 95 0.45 -24.71 -2.66
C GLY A 95 1.20 -23.94 -1.58
N PRO A 96 1.72 -22.71 -1.86
CA PRO A 96 2.41 -21.92 -0.86
C PRO A 96 1.46 -21.15 0.05
N ALA A 97 1.97 -20.78 1.23
CA ALA A 97 1.43 -19.68 2.00
C ALA A 97 1.71 -18.36 1.27
N ILE A 98 0.82 -17.40 1.45
CA ILE A 98 0.95 -16.01 0.95
C ILE A 98 0.73 -15.04 2.12
N GLU A 99 0.92 -13.74 1.88
CA GLU A 99 0.82 -12.71 2.93
C GLU A 99 -0.46 -12.80 3.77
N ASN A 100 -1.61 -13.15 3.14
CA ASN A 100 -2.88 -13.28 3.82
C ASN A 100 -3.59 -14.58 3.37
N GLY A 101 -3.17 -15.70 3.91
CA GLY A 101 -3.74 -17.00 3.60
C GLY A 101 -2.81 -17.88 2.76
N PHE A 102 -3.39 -18.64 1.86
CA PHE A 102 -2.69 -19.60 1.00
C PHE A 102 -3.45 -19.82 -0.29
N TYR A 103 -2.82 -20.47 -1.26
CA TYR A 103 -3.51 -21.06 -2.39
C TYR A 103 -2.99 -22.47 -2.69
N TYR A 104 -3.72 -23.17 -3.54
CA TYR A 104 -3.23 -24.40 -4.16
C TYR A 104 -3.62 -24.41 -5.65
N ASP A 105 -2.64 -24.69 -6.51
CA ASP A 105 -2.83 -24.87 -7.96
C ASP A 105 -3.15 -26.33 -8.25
N ILE A 106 -4.28 -26.58 -8.88
CA ILE A 106 -4.73 -27.92 -9.21
C ILE A 106 -5.14 -28.04 -10.68
N ASP A 107 -4.93 -29.22 -11.23
CA ASP A 107 -5.59 -29.64 -12.46
C ASP A 107 -6.83 -30.45 -12.07
N PRO A 108 -8.03 -29.93 -12.25
CA PRO A 108 -9.26 -30.59 -11.82
C PRO A 108 -9.64 -31.78 -12.71
N GLY A 109 -8.89 -32.05 -13.80
CA GLY A 109 -9.16 -33.13 -14.73
C GLY A 109 -10.56 -33.03 -15.35
N GLN A 110 -11.42 -34.02 -15.05
CA GLN A 110 -12.80 -34.04 -15.55
C GLN A 110 -13.79 -33.25 -14.68
N HIS A 111 -13.34 -32.70 -13.56
CA HIS A 111 -14.19 -31.97 -12.63
C HIS A 111 -14.21 -30.48 -12.96
N THR A 112 -15.36 -29.86 -12.70
CA THR A 112 -15.48 -28.39 -12.75
C THR A 112 -15.70 -27.89 -11.33
N ILE A 113 -14.73 -27.12 -10.81
CA ILE A 113 -14.82 -26.52 -9.48
C ILE A 113 -15.25 -25.07 -9.63
N THR A 114 -16.29 -24.68 -8.92
CA THR A 114 -16.91 -23.36 -9.00
C THR A 114 -17.10 -22.77 -7.58
N ALA A 115 -17.52 -21.53 -7.49
CA ALA A 115 -17.85 -20.91 -6.21
C ALA A 115 -18.99 -21.63 -5.44
N ALA A 116 -19.83 -22.41 -6.13
CA ALA A 116 -20.87 -23.22 -5.49
C ALA A 116 -20.28 -24.37 -4.63
N ASP A 117 -19.04 -24.76 -4.91
CA ASP A 117 -18.36 -25.86 -4.21
C ASP A 117 -17.65 -25.39 -2.92
N PHE A 118 -17.51 -24.08 -2.70
CA PHE A 118 -16.73 -23.54 -1.56
C PHE A 118 -17.20 -24.10 -0.22
N GLY A 119 -18.50 -24.09 0.05
CA GLY A 119 -19.05 -24.61 1.30
C GLY A 119 -18.78 -26.10 1.51
N LYS A 120 -18.75 -26.91 0.43
CA LYS A 120 -18.41 -28.32 0.47
C LYS A 120 -16.94 -28.55 0.80
N ILE A 121 -16.05 -27.74 0.19
CA ILE A 121 -14.61 -27.81 0.43
C ILE A 121 -14.30 -27.35 1.86
N GLU A 122 -14.84 -26.21 2.31
CA GLU A 122 -14.68 -25.68 3.68
C GLU A 122 -15.12 -26.72 4.73
N LYS A 123 -16.27 -27.35 4.52
CA LYS A 123 -16.79 -28.38 5.42
C LYS A 123 -15.83 -29.58 5.50
N LYS A 124 -15.33 -30.05 4.35
CA LYS A 124 -14.40 -31.17 4.29
C LYS A 124 -13.07 -30.85 4.97
N MET A 125 -12.50 -29.68 4.74
CA MET A 125 -11.30 -29.22 5.46
C MET A 125 -11.50 -29.21 6.98
N LEU A 126 -12.65 -28.72 7.46
CA LEU A 126 -12.95 -28.72 8.88
C LEU A 126 -13.16 -30.13 9.46
N GLU A 127 -13.70 -31.08 8.69
CA GLU A 127 -13.81 -32.49 9.06
C GLU A 127 -12.42 -33.08 9.26
N LEU A 128 -11.53 -32.97 8.28
CA LEU A 128 -10.14 -33.43 8.33
C LEU A 128 -9.34 -32.78 9.48
N ALA A 129 -9.50 -31.46 9.67
CA ALA A 129 -8.83 -30.77 10.77
C ALA A 129 -9.24 -31.30 12.16
N ARG A 130 -10.50 -31.72 12.34
CA ARG A 130 -11.01 -32.32 13.60
C ARG A 130 -10.42 -33.69 13.91
N GLU A 131 -9.94 -34.40 12.91
CA GLU A 131 -9.23 -35.68 13.06
C GLU A 131 -7.86 -35.50 13.74
N LYS A 132 -7.34 -34.25 13.79
CA LYS A 132 -6.06 -33.88 14.40
C LYS A 132 -4.89 -34.67 13.79
N GLN A 133 -4.91 -34.85 12.51
CA GLN A 133 -3.91 -35.59 11.76
C GLN A 133 -2.51 -35.04 12.02
N GLU A 134 -1.54 -35.88 12.21
CA GLU A 134 -0.13 -35.50 12.29
C GLU A 134 0.39 -35.15 10.91
N ILE A 135 1.29 -34.15 10.84
CA ILE A 135 1.99 -33.78 9.63
C ILE A 135 3.43 -34.26 9.75
N VAL A 136 3.75 -35.31 9.02
CA VAL A 136 5.01 -36.05 9.15
C VAL A 136 5.95 -35.72 7.99
N ARG A 137 7.14 -35.18 8.32
CA ARG A 137 8.23 -34.95 7.37
C ARG A 137 9.02 -36.23 7.12
N ALA A 138 9.38 -36.47 5.87
CA ALA A 138 10.33 -37.52 5.47
C ALA A 138 11.33 -36.99 4.44
N ASP A 139 12.60 -37.34 4.62
CA ASP A 139 13.63 -37.18 3.59
C ASP A 139 13.55 -38.38 2.65
N ILE A 140 13.56 -38.15 1.35
CA ILE A 140 13.35 -39.18 0.33
C ILE A 140 14.40 -39.03 -0.79
N SER A 141 14.85 -40.15 -1.36
CA SER A 141 15.73 -40.11 -2.53
C SER A 141 14.95 -39.63 -3.78
N LYS A 142 15.65 -39.03 -4.73
CA LYS A 142 15.05 -38.59 -6.00
C LYS A 142 14.37 -39.74 -6.75
N ALA A 143 14.97 -40.91 -6.74
CA ALA A 143 14.41 -42.10 -7.39
C ALA A 143 13.12 -42.57 -6.75
N ASP A 144 13.09 -42.64 -5.42
CA ASP A 144 11.89 -43.05 -4.68
C ASP A 144 10.78 -42.00 -4.79
N ALA A 145 11.13 -40.71 -4.77
CA ALA A 145 10.17 -39.63 -4.96
C ALA A 145 9.52 -39.69 -6.36
N LEU A 146 10.31 -39.85 -7.42
CA LEU A 146 9.78 -40.00 -8.78
C LEU A 146 8.88 -41.23 -8.92
N THR A 147 9.24 -42.36 -8.28
CA THR A 147 8.40 -43.56 -8.27
C THR A 147 7.09 -43.31 -7.52
N MET A 148 7.15 -42.75 -6.30
CA MET A 148 5.99 -42.47 -5.46
C MET A 148 4.97 -41.57 -6.16
N PHE A 149 5.42 -40.44 -6.71
CA PHE A 149 4.54 -39.47 -7.38
C PHE A 149 4.12 -39.93 -8.78
N GLY A 150 4.99 -40.70 -9.46
CA GLY A 150 4.69 -41.30 -10.76
C GLY A 150 3.58 -42.34 -10.67
N ASP A 151 3.61 -43.22 -9.68
CA ASP A 151 2.57 -44.23 -9.43
C ASP A 151 1.21 -43.60 -9.10
N ARG A 152 1.22 -42.38 -8.55
CA ARG A 152 0.01 -41.60 -8.26
C ARG A 152 -0.47 -40.75 -9.44
N GLY A 153 0.27 -40.71 -10.55
CA GLY A 153 -0.03 -39.89 -11.73
C GLY A 153 0.18 -38.38 -11.53
N GLU A 154 0.98 -37.98 -10.54
CA GLU A 154 1.29 -36.59 -10.17
C GLU A 154 2.38 -36.00 -11.09
N GLU A 155 2.05 -35.79 -12.36
CA GLU A 155 3.01 -35.35 -13.39
C GLU A 155 3.68 -34.00 -13.05
N TYR A 156 2.95 -33.04 -12.44
CA TYR A 156 3.52 -31.75 -12.04
C TYR A 156 4.57 -31.90 -10.92
N LYS A 157 4.34 -32.83 -9.98
CA LYS A 157 5.32 -33.14 -8.92
C LYS A 157 6.54 -33.85 -9.49
N CYS A 158 6.37 -34.80 -10.42
CA CYS A 158 7.46 -35.47 -11.09
C CYS A 158 8.34 -34.47 -11.87
N GLU A 159 7.74 -33.50 -12.55
CA GLU A 159 8.48 -32.44 -13.23
C GLU A 159 9.33 -31.61 -12.26
N LEU A 160 8.74 -31.18 -11.12
CA LEU A 160 9.47 -30.44 -10.08
C LEU A 160 10.63 -31.25 -9.52
N ILE A 161 10.41 -32.54 -9.20
CA ILE A 161 11.43 -33.43 -8.65
C ILE A 161 12.58 -33.62 -9.65
N SER A 162 12.29 -33.69 -10.95
CA SER A 162 13.30 -33.90 -11.98
C SER A 162 14.39 -32.81 -12.01
N GLU A 163 14.04 -31.59 -11.57
CA GLU A 163 14.93 -30.43 -11.50
C GLU A 163 15.68 -30.30 -10.17
N LEU A 164 15.26 -31.02 -9.12
CA LEU A 164 15.92 -30.99 -7.82
C LEU A 164 17.17 -31.89 -7.81
N GLU A 165 18.15 -31.49 -6.99
CA GLU A 165 19.30 -32.32 -6.68
C GLU A 165 18.93 -33.41 -5.67
N ASP A 166 19.52 -34.61 -5.81
CA ASP A 166 19.33 -35.69 -4.85
C ASP A 166 19.90 -35.31 -3.47
N GLY A 167 19.25 -35.77 -2.41
CA GLY A 167 19.63 -35.44 -1.02
C GLY A 167 18.96 -34.18 -0.43
N ASN A 168 18.23 -33.41 -1.25
CA ASN A 168 17.50 -32.21 -0.82
C ASN A 168 15.99 -32.32 -1.03
N ILE A 169 15.46 -33.54 -1.12
CA ILE A 169 14.04 -33.78 -1.41
C ILE A 169 13.34 -34.22 -0.14
N THR A 170 12.29 -33.48 0.22
CA THR A 170 11.47 -33.78 1.38
C THR A 170 10.00 -33.89 0.97
N THR A 171 9.31 -34.76 1.69
CA THR A 171 7.86 -34.92 1.58
C THR A 171 7.21 -34.72 2.94
N TYR A 172 5.96 -34.28 2.91
CA TYR A 172 5.12 -34.19 4.11
C TYR A 172 3.84 -34.96 3.89
N THR A 173 3.55 -35.86 4.80
CA THR A 173 2.33 -36.69 4.79
C THR A 173 1.38 -36.25 5.88
N GLN A 174 0.13 -36.03 5.51
CA GLN A 174 -0.99 -35.68 6.37
C GLN A 174 -2.18 -36.55 5.95
N GLY A 175 -2.68 -37.37 6.86
CA GLY A 175 -3.78 -38.31 6.55
C GLY A 175 -3.52 -39.13 5.30
N SER A 176 -4.37 -38.97 4.30
CA SER A 176 -4.24 -39.65 2.99
C SER A 176 -3.41 -38.91 1.96
N PHE A 177 -3.01 -37.67 2.23
CA PHE A 177 -2.31 -36.80 1.30
C PHE A 177 -0.80 -36.73 1.61
N THR A 178 0.03 -36.84 0.57
CA THR A 178 1.49 -36.63 0.65
C THR A 178 1.90 -35.63 -0.40
N ASP A 179 2.64 -34.60 0.02
CA ASP A 179 3.15 -33.56 -0.87
C ASP A 179 4.67 -33.49 -0.95
N LEU A 180 5.19 -33.04 -2.08
CA LEU A 180 6.56 -32.58 -2.26
C LEU A 180 6.68 -31.17 -1.66
N CYS A 181 7.41 -31.01 -0.56
CA CYS A 181 7.43 -29.75 0.17
C CYS A 181 8.71 -29.59 0.98
N ARG A 182 9.14 -28.34 1.20
CA ARG A 182 10.30 -27.99 2.03
C ARG A 182 9.95 -27.71 3.50
N GLY A 183 8.68 -27.48 3.81
CA GLY A 183 8.23 -27.06 5.12
C GLY A 183 8.58 -25.59 5.44
N PRO A 184 8.54 -25.17 6.72
CA PRO A 184 8.04 -25.96 7.85
C PRO A 184 6.51 -26.06 7.87
N HIS A 185 6.03 -27.04 8.64
CA HIS A 185 4.60 -27.25 8.91
C HIS A 185 4.31 -27.24 10.41
N ILE A 186 3.03 -27.00 10.76
CA ILE A 186 2.56 -27.23 12.13
C ILE A 186 2.54 -28.74 12.42
N PRO A 187 2.70 -29.18 13.70
CA PRO A 187 2.79 -30.59 14.02
C PRO A 187 1.55 -31.40 13.68
N THR A 188 0.38 -30.80 13.81
CA THR A 188 -0.92 -31.44 13.55
C THR A 188 -1.92 -30.45 12.99
N THR A 189 -3.00 -30.95 12.36
CA THR A 189 -4.09 -30.10 11.85
C THR A 189 -5.00 -29.52 12.94
N ALA A 190 -4.85 -29.94 14.20
CA ALA A 190 -5.71 -29.54 15.32
C ALA A 190 -5.85 -28.01 15.56
N PRO A 191 -4.82 -27.17 15.33
CA PRO A 191 -4.95 -25.72 15.48
C PRO A 191 -5.87 -25.06 14.43
N ILE A 192 -6.15 -25.70 13.28
CA ILE A 192 -6.98 -25.14 12.19
C ILE A 192 -8.47 -25.31 12.57
N LYS A 193 -9.12 -24.23 13.02
CA LYS A 193 -10.50 -24.26 13.52
C LYS A 193 -11.49 -23.45 12.71
N ALA A 194 -11.00 -22.59 11.84
CA ALA A 194 -11.85 -21.77 10.97
C ALA A 194 -11.24 -21.74 9.57
N VAL A 195 -12.08 -21.95 8.55
CA VAL A 195 -11.69 -22.09 7.14
C VAL A 195 -12.61 -21.24 6.28
N LYS A 196 -12.04 -20.55 5.31
CA LYS A 196 -12.79 -19.86 4.24
C LYS A 196 -12.08 -20.00 2.91
N ILE A 197 -12.80 -20.51 1.89
CA ILE A 197 -12.35 -20.45 0.51
C ILE A 197 -12.74 -19.08 -0.04
N MET A 198 -11.75 -18.35 -0.56
CA MET A 198 -11.90 -16.93 -0.91
C MET A 198 -12.29 -16.74 -2.37
N SER A 199 -11.58 -17.42 -3.29
CA SER A 199 -11.77 -17.25 -4.73
C SER A 199 -11.14 -18.39 -5.54
N LEU A 200 -11.50 -18.43 -6.82
CA LEU A 200 -10.84 -19.24 -7.85
C LEU A 200 -10.23 -18.30 -8.89
N ALA A 201 -9.08 -18.67 -9.43
CA ALA A 201 -8.45 -18.00 -10.56
C ALA A 201 -7.84 -19.04 -11.51
N GLY A 202 -7.74 -18.71 -12.80
CA GLY A 202 -6.91 -19.47 -13.72
C GLY A 202 -5.43 -19.15 -13.48
N ALA A 203 -4.58 -20.17 -13.55
CA ALA A 203 -3.13 -20.00 -13.49
C ALA A 203 -2.49 -20.93 -14.51
N TYR A 204 -1.53 -20.42 -15.30
CA TYR A 204 -0.76 -21.29 -16.19
C TYR A 204 0.36 -21.95 -15.39
N TRP A 205 0.58 -23.24 -15.66
CA TRP A 205 1.68 -23.97 -15.03
C TRP A 205 3.01 -23.23 -15.24
N ARG A 206 3.69 -22.87 -14.16
CA ARG A 206 4.92 -22.06 -14.13
C ARG A 206 4.81 -20.68 -14.80
N GLY A 207 3.60 -20.16 -14.94
CA GLY A 207 3.38 -18.85 -15.57
C GLY A 207 3.55 -18.83 -17.10
N ASP A 208 3.68 -19.98 -17.72
CA ASP A 208 3.83 -20.10 -19.18
C ASP A 208 2.46 -20.31 -19.84
N GLU A 209 1.98 -19.31 -20.57
CA GLU A 209 0.69 -19.33 -21.28
C GLU A 209 0.55 -20.48 -22.31
N LYS A 210 1.65 -21.12 -22.72
CA LYS A 210 1.66 -22.25 -23.64
C LYS A 210 1.44 -23.60 -22.94
N ARG A 211 1.45 -23.61 -21.61
CA ARG A 211 1.29 -24.80 -20.76
C ARG A 211 -0.13 -24.96 -20.25
N ASN A 212 -0.37 -26.07 -19.54
CA ASN A 212 -1.70 -26.38 -19.00
C ASN A 212 -2.20 -25.25 -18.08
N GLN A 213 -3.46 -24.89 -18.26
CA GLN A 213 -4.15 -23.97 -17.38
C GLN A 213 -4.66 -24.74 -16.17
N LEU A 214 -4.20 -24.35 -15.00
CA LEU A 214 -4.61 -24.88 -13.71
C LEU A 214 -5.69 -23.98 -13.07
N VAL A 215 -6.39 -24.52 -12.11
CA VAL A 215 -7.28 -23.77 -11.23
C VAL A 215 -6.56 -23.47 -9.92
N ARG A 216 -6.40 -22.20 -9.61
CA ARG A 216 -5.83 -21.73 -8.36
C ARG A 216 -6.95 -21.49 -7.36
N VAL A 217 -6.94 -22.24 -6.27
CA VAL A 217 -7.92 -22.15 -5.18
C VAL A 217 -7.32 -21.36 -4.03
N TYR A 218 -7.83 -20.16 -3.77
CA TYR A 218 -7.39 -19.32 -2.65
C TYR A 218 -8.19 -19.62 -1.39
N GLY A 219 -7.50 -19.75 -0.26
CA GLY A 219 -8.12 -19.99 1.03
C GLY A 219 -7.44 -19.20 2.16
N ILE A 220 -8.15 -19.07 3.27
CA ILE A 220 -7.62 -18.54 4.52
C ILE A 220 -8.15 -19.34 5.70
N THR A 221 -7.31 -19.52 6.70
CA THR A 221 -7.65 -20.27 7.92
C THR A 221 -7.19 -19.51 9.16
N PHE A 222 -7.86 -19.80 10.28
CA PHE A 222 -7.53 -19.19 11.57
C PHE A 222 -7.63 -20.21 12.71
N PRO A 223 -6.88 -19.99 13.82
CA PRO A 223 -6.98 -20.81 15.02
C PRO A 223 -8.33 -20.66 15.76
N LYS A 224 -9.11 -19.63 15.47
CA LYS A 224 -10.40 -19.34 16.12
C LYS A 224 -11.40 -18.78 15.12
N GLN A 225 -12.68 -19.20 15.21
CA GLN A 225 -13.75 -18.69 14.35
C GLN A 225 -13.89 -17.16 14.46
N LYS A 226 -13.82 -16.59 15.66
CA LYS A 226 -13.88 -15.14 15.87
C LYS A 226 -12.87 -14.36 15.03
N MET A 227 -11.66 -14.87 14.86
CA MET A 227 -10.61 -14.23 14.05
C MET A 227 -10.97 -14.22 12.57
N LEU A 228 -11.56 -15.32 12.08
CA LEU A 228 -12.07 -15.36 10.70
C LEU A 228 -13.22 -14.38 10.50
N ASP A 229 -14.16 -14.31 11.44
CA ASP A 229 -15.31 -13.41 11.36
C ASP A 229 -14.85 -11.94 11.34
N GLU A 230 -13.88 -11.57 12.19
CA GLU A 230 -13.27 -10.24 12.22
C GLU A 230 -12.56 -9.92 10.90
N TYR A 231 -11.80 -10.87 10.36
CA TYR A 231 -11.12 -10.71 9.07
C TYR A 231 -12.11 -10.51 7.92
N LEU A 232 -13.18 -11.31 7.86
CA LEU A 232 -14.21 -11.18 6.83
C LEU A 232 -14.97 -9.86 6.94
N ALA A 233 -15.24 -9.39 8.17
CA ALA A 233 -15.85 -8.08 8.39
C ALA A 233 -14.97 -6.93 7.87
N VAL A 234 -13.64 -7.00 8.10
CA VAL A 234 -12.67 -6.05 7.57
C VAL A 234 -12.67 -6.08 6.03
N LEU A 235 -12.70 -7.27 5.42
CA LEU A 235 -12.74 -7.40 3.95
C LEU A 235 -14.03 -6.83 3.35
N GLU A 236 -15.18 -7.07 3.98
CA GLU A 236 -16.45 -6.50 3.51
C GLU A 236 -16.47 -4.97 3.64
N GLU A 237 -15.92 -4.45 4.73
CA GLU A 237 -15.76 -3.00 4.89
C GLU A 237 -14.79 -2.43 3.84
N ALA A 238 -13.69 -3.13 3.53
CA ALA A 238 -12.76 -2.76 2.46
C ALA A 238 -13.46 -2.65 1.09
N LYS A 239 -14.31 -3.62 0.75
CA LYS A 239 -15.08 -3.58 -0.51
C LYS A 239 -16.04 -2.39 -0.58
N LYS A 240 -16.65 -2.02 0.55
CA LYS A 240 -17.54 -0.84 0.61
C LYS A 240 -16.78 0.47 0.42
N ARG A 241 -15.52 0.51 0.88
CA ARG A 241 -14.64 1.68 0.83
C ARG A 241 -13.76 1.73 -0.41
N ASP A 242 -13.80 0.75 -1.29
CA ASP A 242 -12.99 0.70 -2.51
C ASP A 242 -13.11 2.02 -3.30
N HIS A 243 -11.98 2.71 -3.49
CA HIS A 243 -11.95 4.02 -4.15
C HIS A 243 -12.50 4.00 -5.58
N ARG A 244 -12.42 2.85 -6.28
CA ARG A 244 -12.95 2.68 -7.64
C ARG A 244 -14.47 2.73 -7.63
N LYS A 245 -15.08 2.09 -6.62
CA LYS A 245 -16.53 2.13 -6.40
C LYS A 245 -16.98 3.52 -5.97
N LEU A 246 -16.35 4.06 -4.92
CA LEU A 246 -16.67 5.37 -4.38
C LEU A 246 -16.45 6.48 -5.41
N GLY A 247 -15.33 6.43 -6.14
CA GLY A 247 -15.02 7.40 -7.17
C GLY A 247 -16.04 7.43 -8.32
N LYS A 248 -16.56 6.25 -8.69
CA LYS A 248 -17.65 6.14 -9.67
C LYS A 248 -18.98 6.67 -9.12
N GLU A 249 -19.37 6.27 -7.90
CA GLU A 249 -20.61 6.72 -7.25
C GLU A 249 -20.63 8.25 -7.02
N MET A 250 -19.48 8.83 -6.69
CA MET A 250 -19.31 10.26 -6.43
C MET A 250 -18.92 11.07 -7.69
N GLU A 251 -18.76 10.43 -8.84
CA GLU A 251 -18.40 11.07 -10.10
C GLU A 251 -17.07 11.85 -10.02
N LEU A 252 -16.03 11.24 -9.41
CA LEU A 252 -14.74 11.91 -9.20
C LEU A 252 -13.76 11.68 -10.35
N PHE A 253 -13.71 10.47 -10.90
CA PHE A 253 -12.81 10.11 -11.99
C PHE A 253 -13.37 8.96 -12.82
N ALA A 254 -12.80 8.81 -14.03
CA ALA A 254 -13.12 7.72 -14.94
C ALA A 254 -11.87 7.19 -15.63
N PHE A 255 -11.94 5.97 -16.14
CA PHE A 255 -10.95 5.39 -17.05
C PHE A 255 -11.63 5.08 -18.38
N SER A 256 -10.90 5.31 -19.48
CA SER A 256 -11.38 5.04 -20.84
C SER A 256 -10.33 4.23 -21.61
N GLN A 257 -10.76 3.21 -22.31
CA GLN A 257 -9.87 2.44 -23.20
C GLN A 257 -9.30 3.30 -24.32
N ASN A 258 -10.06 4.29 -24.81
CA ASN A 258 -9.61 5.21 -25.85
C ASN A 258 -8.51 6.17 -25.39
N VAL A 259 -8.47 6.48 -24.08
CA VAL A 259 -7.39 7.30 -23.49
C VAL A 259 -6.17 6.45 -23.18
N GLY A 260 -6.40 5.21 -22.74
CA GLY A 260 -5.36 4.25 -22.40
C GLY A 260 -5.41 3.77 -20.95
N ALA A 261 -4.87 2.59 -20.74
CA ALA A 261 -4.84 1.96 -19.41
C ALA A 261 -3.92 2.75 -18.45
N GLY A 262 -4.39 2.97 -17.23
CA GLY A 262 -3.63 3.68 -16.20
C GLY A 262 -3.52 5.19 -16.40
N LEU A 263 -4.38 5.79 -17.24
CA LEU A 263 -4.46 7.24 -17.46
C LEU A 263 -5.83 7.73 -16.97
N PRO A 264 -5.95 8.21 -15.72
CA PRO A 264 -7.22 8.64 -15.15
C PRO A 264 -7.71 9.95 -15.75
N LEU A 265 -9.02 10.02 -16.00
CA LEU A 265 -9.73 11.26 -16.34
C LEU A 265 -10.36 11.80 -15.04
N TRP A 266 -9.94 12.97 -14.62
CA TRP A 266 -10.56 13.68 -13.52
C TRP A 266 -11.86 14.34 -14.00
N LEU A 267 -12.98 13.93 -13.40
CA LEU A 267 -14.28 14.54 -13.66
C LEU A 267 -14.43 15.86 -12.89
N PRO A 268 -15.43 16.70 -13.16
CA PRO A 268 -15.52 18.02 -12.53
C PRO A 268 -15.41 18.04 -11.01
N LYS A 269 -16.06 17.10 -10.31
CA LYS A 269 -15.99 16.98 -8.84
C LYS A 269 -14.61 16.52 -8.37
N GLY A 270 -14.00 15.61 -9.09
CA GLY A 270 -12.64 15.16 -8.80
C GLY A 270 -11.59 16.24 -9.08
N ALA A 271 -11.76 17.01 -10.13
CA ALA A 271 -10.91 18.16 -10.43
C ALA A 271 -11.03 19.23 -9.32
N ALA A 272 -12.23 19.52 -8.85
CA ALA A 272 -12.45 20.44 -7.73
C ALA A 272 -11.79 19.93 -6.43
N LEU A 273 -11.91 18.63 -6.11
CA LEU A 273 -11.23 18.00 -4.97
C LEU A 273 -9.71 18.18 -5.06
N ARG A 274 -9.16 17.86 -6.22
CA ARG A 274 -7.73 17.98 -6.49
C ARG A 274 -7.25 19.44 -6.37
N ASP A 275 -7.97 20.38 -6.96
CA ASP A 275 -7.66 21.80 -6.90
C ASP A 275 -7.60 22.30 -5.44
N ARG A 276 -8.54 21.89 -4.57
CA ARG A 276 -8.52 22.23 -3.14
C ARG A 276 -7.31 21.66 -2.41
N LEU A 277 -6.91 20.43 -2.70
CA LEU A 277 -5.67 19.85 -2.13
C LEU A 277 -4.44 20.63 -2.59
N GLU A 278 -4.37 21.00 -3.88
CA GLU A 278 -3.28 21.79 -4.43
C GLU A 278 -3.21 23.19 -3.80
N GLN A 279 -4.34 23.89 -3.67
CA GLN A 279 -4.42 25.22 -3.03
C GLN A 279 -4.00 25.14 -1.55
N PHE A 280 -4.47 24.13 -0.82
CA PHE A 280 -4.10 23.91 0.58
C PHE A 280 -2.57 23.76 0.72
N LEU A 281 -1.94 22.91 -0.07
CA LEU A 281 -0.50 22.71 -0.01
C LEU A 281 0.29 23.93 -0.49
N ARG A 282 -0.14 24.61 -1.55
CA ARG A 282 0.50 25.86 -2.03
C ARG A 282 0.51 26.95 -0.96
N LYS A 283 -0.57 27.06 -0.17
CA LYS A 283 -0.64 28.01 0.96
C LYS A 283 0.44 27.71 1.98
N ILE A 284 0.59 26.43 2.37
CA ILE A 284 1.62 25.99 3.32
C ILE A 284 3.02 26.22 2.72
N GLN A 285 3.27 25.80 1.49
CA GLN A 285 4.54 25.96 0.80
C GLN A 285 4.98 27.44 0.78
N LYS A 286 4.04 28.35 0.49
CA LYS A 286 4.33 29.80 0.51
C LYS A 286 4.81 30.28 1.88
N GLN A 287 4.22 29.79 2.97
CA GLN A 287 4.63 30.13 4.34
C GLN A 287 6.06 29.67 4.66
N TYR A 288 6.48 28.54 4.08
CA TYR A 288 7.83 27.99 4.22
C TYR A 288 8.82 28.47 3.16
N GLY A 289 8.43 29.46 2.33
CA GLY A 289 9.32 30.11 1.36
C GLY A 289 9.60 29.29 0.10
N TYR A 290 8.70 28.38 -0.30
CA TYR A 290 8.83 27.66 -1.57
C TYR A 290 8.41 28.53 -2.75
N LEU A 291 9.19 28.43 -3.83
CA LEU A 291 8.95 29.09 -5.12
C LEU A 291 8.27 28.08 -6.05
N GLN A 292 7.13 28.47 -6.62
CA GLN A 292 6.39 27.61 -7.56
C GLN A 292 7.07 27.66 -8.93
N VAL A 293 7.26 26.48 -9.53
CA VAL A 293 7.77 26.30 -10.89
C VAL A 293 6.84 25.41 -11.70
N ILE A 294 6.98 25.43 -13.01
CA ILE A 294 6.26 24.56 -13.95
C ILE A 294 7.29 24.05 -14.96
N THR A 295 7.36 22.74 -15.13
CA THR A 295 8.30 22.11 -16.04
C THR A 295 7.56 21.34 -17.16
N PRO A 296 8.16 21.22 -18.36
CA PRO A 296 7.52 20.54 -19.48
C PRO A 296 7.37 19.03 -19.20
N HIS A 297 6.39 18.40 -19.86
CA HIS A 297 6.09 16.98 -19.73
C HIS A 297 7.09 16.08 -20.44
N ILE A 298 7.83 16.62 -21.41
CA ILE A 298 8.88 15.93 -22.16
C ILE A 298 10.21 16.64 -21.93
N GLY A 299 11.30 15.87 -22.01
CA GLY A 299 12.66 16.40 -21.95
C GLY A 299 13.58 15.61 -22.87
N ASN A 300 14.69 16.23 -23.29
CA ASN A 300 15.71 15.54 -24.08
C ASN A 300 16.21 14.30 -23.31
N LYS A 301 16.39 13.19 -24.00
CA LYS A 301 16.83 11.90 -23.40
C LYS A 301 18.10 12.06 -22.58
N ASN A 302 19.04 12.91 -23.01
CA ASN A 302 20.31 13.15 -22.31
C ASN A 302 20.12 13.70 -20.88
N LEU A 303 19.05 14.45 -20.62
CA LEU A 303 18.68 14.91 -19.29
C LEU A 303 18.52 13.73 -18.32
N TYR A 304 17.86 12.67 -18.78
CA TYR A 304 17.59 11.46 -17.99
C TYR A 304 18.75 10.47 -17.98
N VAL A 305 19.62 10.52 -18.98
CA VAL A 305 20.91 9.81 -18.96
C VAL A 305 21.83 10.44 -17.92
N THR A 306 21.97 11.76 -17.93
CA THR A 306 22.77 12.52 -16.95
C THR A 306 22.32 12.24 -15.52
N SER A 307 21.01 12.27 -15.25
CA SER A 307 20.47 11.99 -13.92
C SER A 307 20.55 10.51 -13.50
N GLY A 308 20.80 9.58 -14.42
CA GLY A 308 20.83 8.13 -14.17
C GLY A 308 19.45 7.46 -14.20
N HIS A 309 18.37 8.22 -14.37
CA HIS A 309 17.01 7.67 -14.39
C HIS A 309 16.79 6.76 -15.61
N TYR A 310 17.34 7.11 -16.78
CA TYR A 310 17.17 6.30 -17.99
C TYR A 310 17.72 4.87 -17.82
N ALA A 311 18.89 4.71 -17.20
CA ALA A 311 19.48 3.40 -16.96
C ALA A 311 18.69 2.56 -15.94
N LYS A 312 18.10 3.19 -14.92
CA LYS A 312 17.38 2.51 -13.83
C LYS A 312 15.91 2.21 -14.15
N TYR A 313 15.25 3.12 -14.84
CA TYR A 313 13.81 3.01 -15.17
C TYR A 313 13.54 2.66 -16.64
N GLY A 314 14.58 2.29 -17.43
CA GLY A 314 14.44 2.07 -18.88
C GLY A 314 13.34 1.08 -19.27
N LYS A 315 13.09 0.05 -18.43
CA LYS A 315 12.01 -0.93 -18.65
C LYS A 315 10.63 -0.39 -18.24
N ASP A 316 10.60 0.53 -17.28
CA ASP A 316 9.38 1.14 -16.72
C ASP A 316 9.16 2.56 -17.27
N SER A 317 9.87 2.94 -18.32
CA SER A 317 9.68 4.19 -19.04
C SER A 317 8.93 3.96 -20.35
N PHE A 318 8.14 4.95 -20.75
CA PHE A 318 7.65 4.98 -22.14
C PHE A 318 8.83 5.04 -23.10
N GLN A 319 8.70 4.42 -24.27
CA GLN A 319 9.74 4.44 -25.30
C GLN A 319 10.05 5.89 -25.72
N PRO A 320 11.31 6.17 -26.13
CA PRO A 320 11.68 7.49 -26.61
C PRO A 320 10.79 7.97 -27.75
N ILE A 321 10.46 9.25 -27.73
CA ILE A 321 9.77 9.95 -28.80
C ILE A 321 10.85 10.42 -29.79
N HIS A 322 10.78 9.91 -31.02
CA HIS A 322 11.68 10.31 -32.09
C HIS A 322 11.12 11.53 -32.81
N THR A 323 11.99 12.49 -33.10
CA THR A 323 11.64 13.67 -33.90
C THR A 323 12.03 13.46 -35.37
N PRO A 324 11.65 14.36 -36.28
CA PRO A 324 12.15 14.30 -37.66
C PRO A 324 13.66 14.51 -37.81
N GLU A 325 14.35 15.02 -36.80
CA GLU A 325 15.80 15.16 -36.78
C GLU A 325 16.46 13.85 -36.33
N GLU A 326 17.37 13.33 -37.14
CA GLU A 326 18.07 12.07 -36.88
C GLU A 326 18.92 12.18 -35.59
N GLY A 327 18.69 11.24 -34.66
CA GLY A 327 19.40 11.17 -33.38
C GLY A 327 18.81 12.05 -32.27
N GLU A 328 17.78 12.85 -32.56
CA GLU A 328 17.08 13.60 -31.52
C GLU A 328 15.96 12.78 -30.88
N GLU A 329 16.09 12.53 -29.59
CA GLU A 329 15.12 11.73 -28.81
C GLU A 329 14.66 12.49 -27.55
N TYR A 330 13.35 12.44 -27.30
CA TYR A 330 12.71 12.96 -26.10
C TYR A 330 12.07 11.83 -25.31
N LEU A 331 11.92 12.04 -24.01
CA LEU A 331 11.20 11.13 -23.11
C LEU A 331 10.06 11.88 -22.42
N LEU A 332 8.95 11.19 -22.18
CA LEU A 332 8.01 11.59 -21.15
C LEU A 332 8.74 11.52 -19.79
N LYS A 333 8.69 12.60 -19.02
CA LYS A 333 9.44 12.69 -17.77
C LYS A 333 8.97 11.65 -16.75
N PRO A 334 9.86 10.75 -16.26
CA PRO A 334 9.54 9.80 -15.21
C PRO A 334 9.66 10.41 -13.82
N MET A 335 10.35 11.57 -13.71
CA MET A 335 10.65 12.31 -12.49
C MET A 335 10.79 13.82 -12.80
N ASN A 336 10.55 14.68 -11.80
CA ASN A 336 10.67 16.13 -11.95
C ASN A 336 12.07 16.66 -11.58
N CYS A 337 12.82 15.94 -10.74
CA CYS A 337 14.11 16.37 -10.19
C CYS A 337 15.15 16.83 -11.24
N PRO A 338 15.32 16.17 -12.42
CA PRO A 338 16.29 16.65 -13.40
C PRO A 338 15.97 18.07 -13.92
N HIS A 339 14.70 18.39 -14.08
CA HIS A 339 14.26 19.73 -14.53
C HIS A 339 14.56 20.79 -13.45
N HIS A 340 14.35 20.45 -12.16
CA HIS A 340 14.66 21.37 -11.06
C HIS A 340 16.17 21.62 -10.93
N CYS A 341 17.01 20.62 -11.22
CA CYS A 341 18.46 20.82 -11.32
C CYS A 341 18.82 21.84 -12.42
N GLU A 342 18.19 21.76 -13.58
CA GLU A 342 18.40 22.74 -14.67
C GLU A 342 17.90 24.13 -14.30
N ILE A 343 16.76 24.24 -13.57
CA ILE A 343 16.28 25.54 -13.06
C ILE A 343 17.29 26.15 -12.06
N PHE A 344 17.83 25.33 -11.15
CA PHE A 344 18.87 25.80 -10.22
C PHE A 344 20.10 26.31 -10.97
N LYS A 345 20.52 25.58 -11.98
CA LYS A 345 21.72 25.87 -12.80
C LYS A 345 21.54 27.07 -13.75
N ALA A 346 20.30 27.44 -14.07
CA ALA A 346 20.01 28.50 -15.05
C ALA A 346 20.64 29.87 -14.72
N TYR A 347 20.92 30.13 -13.44
CA TYR A 347 21.53 31.37 -12.98
C TYR A 347 22.61 31.09 -11.92
N PRO A 348 23.70 31.88 -11.86
CA PRO A 348 24.69 31.80 -10.80
C PRO A 348 24.03 31.96 -9.43
N ARG A 349 24.42 31.11 -8.47
CA ARG A 349 23.91 31.11 -7.10
C ARG A 349 25.01 31.42 -6.12
N SER A 350 24.67 32.04 -4.99
CA SER A 350 25.54 32.27 -3.85
C SER A 350 24.96 31.63 -2.58
N TYR A 351 25.76 31.54 -1.54
CA TYR A 351 25.33 31.05 -0.21
C TYR A 351 24.14 31.86 0.36
N ARG A 352 23.94 33.11 -0.10
CA ARG A 352 22.81 33.95 0.33
C ARG A 352 21.48 33.54 -0.30
N ASP A 353 21.51 32.81 -1.41
CA ASP A 353 20.34 32.32 -2.11
C ASP A 353 19.85 30.97 -1.51
N LEU A 354 20.67 30.36 -0.63
CA LEU A 354 20.38 29.08 -0.03
C LEU A 354 19.72 29.24 1.37
N PRO A 355 18.79 28.38 1.74
CA PRO A 355 18.26 27.25 0.97
C PRO A 355 17.29 27.70 -0.14
N TYR A 356 17.48 27.20 -1.37
CA TYR A 356 16.66 27.50 -2.53
C TYR A 356 15.61 26.39 -2.72
N ARG A 357 14.33 26.74 -2.51
CA ARG A 357 13.22 25.76 -2.45
C ARG A 357 12.33 25.91 -3.66
N LEU A 358 12.30 24.89 -4.51
CA LEU A 358 11.42 24.81 -5.69
C LEU A 358 10.29 23.82 -5.42
N ALA A 359 9.07 24.12 -5.88
CA ALA A 359 7.92 23.23 -5.75
C ALA A 359 7.06 23.27 -7.01
N GLU A 360 6.54 22.12 -7.42
CA GLU A 360 5.53 22.00 -8.46
C GLU A 360 4.55 20.85 -8.19
N PHE A 361 3.34 20.95 -8.75
CA PHE A 361 2.49 19.79 -8.99
C PHE A 361 2.87 19.24 -10.36
N GLY A 362 3.91 18.42 -10.38
CA GLY A 362 4.53 17.92 -11.60
C GLY A 362 3.98 16.57 -12.02
N THR A 363 3.39 16.50 -13.23
CA THR A 363 2.90 15.24 -13.78
C THR A 363 4.06 14.45 -14.36
N VAL A 364 4.19 13.19 -13.96
CA VAL A 364 5.20 12.24 -14.40
C VAL A 364 4.56 10.98 -14.99
N TYR A 365 5.33 10.23 -15.79
CA TYR A 365 4.83 9.11 -16.55
C TYR A 365 5.73 7.89 -16.36
N ARG A 366 5.13 6.74 -16.03
CA ARG A 366 5.83 5.45 -15.89
C ARG A 366 5.04 4.37 -16.59
N TYR A 367 5.72 3.52 -17.34
CA TYR A 367 5.08 2.41 -18.03
C TYR A 367 4.91 1.22 -17.08
N GLU A 368 3.96 1.36 -16.16
CA GLU A 368 3.56 0.25 -15.28
C GLU A 368 2.95 -0.89 -16.10
N GLN A 369 3.27 -2.14 -15.76
CA GLN A 369 2.73 -3.30 -16.46
C GLN A 369 1.21 -3.39 -16.26
N SER A 370 0.50 -3.90 -17.29
CA SER A 370 -0.98 -3.92 -17.26
C SER A 370 -1.56 -4.68 -16.07
N GLY A 371 -0.91 -5.76 -15.63
CA GLY A 371 -1.33 -6.56 -14.47
C GLY A 371 -1.13 -5.86 -13.11
N GLU A 372 -0.36 -4.78 -13.06
CA GLU A 372 -0.08 -4.03 -11.84
C GLU A 372 -1.00 -2.82 -11.65
N LEU A 373 -1.71 -2.40 -12.70
CA LEU A 373 -2.58 -1.23 -12.66
C LEU A 373 -3.78 -1.47 -11.72
N HIS A 374 -4.02 -0.53 -10.82
CA HIS A 374 -5.09 -0.65 -9.82
C HIS A 374 -5.74 0.69 -9.48
N GLY A 375 -6.85 1.02 -10.15
CA GLY A 375 -7.57 2.28 -9.93
C GLY A 375 -6.64 3.49 -9.96
N LEU A 376 -6.75 4.37 -8.95
CA LEU A 376 -5.86 5.52 -8.78
C LEU A 376 -4.57 5.18 -8.01
N THR A 377 -4.48 4.01 -7.35
CA THR A 377 -3.31 3.68 -6.52
C THR A 377 -2.09 3.29 -7.33
N ARG A 378 -2.26 2.76 -8.55
CA ARG A 378 -1.18 2.46 -9.48
C ARG A 378 -1.59 2.78 -10.92
N VAL A 379 -1.01 3.85 -11.45
CA VAL A 379 -1.37 4.48 -12.72
C VAL A 379 -0.12 4.76 -13.56
N ARG A 380 -0.28 5.02 -14.86
CA ARG A 380 0.81 5.34 -15.78
C ARG A 380 1.13 6.83 -15.89
N GLY A 381 0.17 7.68 -15.59
CA GLY A 381 0.34 9.13 -15.51
C GLY A 381 -0.18 9.64 -14.18
N PHE A 382 0.65 10.30 -13.38
CA PHE A 382 0.29 10.81 -12.07
C PHE A 382 1.00 12.12 -11.76
N THR A 383 0.39 12.91 -10.88
CA THR A 383 0.91 14.20 -10.46
C THR A 383 1.51 14.09 -9.07
N GLN A 384 2.77 14.48 -8.93
CA GLN A 384 3.44 14.57 -7.64
C GLN A 384 3.39 16.01 -7.12
N ASP A 385 3.18 16.18 -5.82
CA ASP A 385 3.39 17.44 -5.10
C ASP A 385 4.88 17.61 -4.79
N ASP A 386 5.67 17.61 -5.84
CA ASP A 386 7.11 17.46 -5.80
C ASP A 386 7.80 18.78 -5.45
N ALA A 387 8.80 18.71 -4.60
CA ALA A 387 9.64 19.85 -4.32
C ALA A 387 11.08 19.42 -4.03
N HIS A 388 12.00 20.33 -4.38
CA HIS A 388 13.42 20.14 -4.24
C HIS A 388 14.03 21.34 -3.55
N ILE A 389 14.78 21.06 -2.47
CA ILE A 389 15.48 22.06 -1.68
C ILE A 389 16.95 21.91 -1.99
N PHE A 390 17.57 22.96 -2.49
CA PHE A 390 19.02 23.04 -2.66
C PHE A 390 19.58 23.83 -1.49
N CYS A 391 20.41 23.20 -0.67
CA CYS A 391 20.92 23.80 0.57
C CYS A 391 22.41 23.54 0.76
N ALA A 392 23.02 24.30 1.65
CA ALA A 392 24.37 24.02 2.12
C ALA A 392 24.36 22.82 3.10
N PRO A 393 25.45 22.08 3.27
CA PRO A 393 25.50 20.91 4.15
C PRO A 393 25.08 21.18 5.60
N ASP A 394 25.37 22.34 6.14
CA ASP A 394 24.99 22.76 7.49
C ASP A 394 23.49 23.10 7.65
N GLN A 395 22.77 23.28 6.55
CA GLN A 395 21.33 23.58 6.53
C GLN A 395 20.45 22.32 6.43
N ILE A 396 21.01 21.13 6.17
CA ILE A 396 20.25 19.90 5.88
C ILE A 396 19.27 19.58 7.01
N LYS A 397 19.75 19.56 8.25
CA LYS A 397 18.93 19.17 9.40
C LYS A 397 17.74 20.10 9.58
N ASP A 398 17.95 21.42 9.52
CA ASP A 398 16.91 22.43 9.69
C ASP A 398 15.84 22.33 8.57
N GLU A 399 16.27 22.12 7.33
CA GLU A 399 15.35 21.97 6.22
C GLU A 399 14.57 20.65 6.30
N PHE A 400 15.23 19.57 6.72
CA PHE A 400 14.58 18.28 6.93
C PHE A 400 13.48 18.35 8.01
N LEU A 401 13.76 19.00 9.14
CA LEU A 401 12.79 19.24 10.22
C LEU A 401 11.58 20.05 9.75
N LYS A 402 11.79 21.10 8.95
CA LYS A 402 10.69 21.90 8.36
C LYS A 402 9.81 21.07 7.44
N VAL A 403 10.41 20.18 6.64
CA VAL A 403 9.64 19.27 5.77
C VAL A 403 8.82 18.29 6.60
N MET A 404 9.37 17.75 7.69
CA MET A 404 8.61 16.90 8.62
C MET A 404 7.40 17.65 9.19
N ASP A 405 7.57 18.91 9.59
CA ASP A 405 6.47 19.75 10.10
C ASP A 405 5.35 19.93 9.07
N ILE A 406 5.69 20.15 7.80
CA ILE A 406 4.71 20.24 6.71
C ILE A 406 3.92 18.92 6.57
N ILE A 407 4.59 17.77 6.57
CA ILE A 407 3.93 16.46 6.41
C ILE A 407 3.00 16.19 7.61
N LEU A 408 3.48 16.41 8.83
CA LEU A 408 2.69 16.18 10.04
C LEU A 408 1.47 17.11 10.12
N TYR A 409 1.62 18.37 9.70
CA TYR A 409 0.50 19.32 9.60
C TYR A 409 -0.56 18.83 8.60
N ILE A 410 -0.15 18.33 7.44
CA ILE A 410 -1.06 17.78 6.43
C ILE A 410 -1.82 16.57 6.97
N PHE A 411 -1.13 15.64 7.63
CA PHE A 411 -1.76 14.45 8.20
C PHE A 411 -2.79 14.83 9.27
N LYS A 412 -2.48 15.80 10.12
CA LYS A 412 -3.40 16.32 11.12
C LYS A 412 -4.66 16.94 10.47
N ALA A 413 -4.49 17.81 9.46
CA ALA A 413 -5.61 18.46 8.76
C ALA A 413 -6.54 17.46 8.05
N LEU A 414 -6.04 16.29 7.66
CA LEU A 414 -6.79 15.23 6.99
C LEU A 414 -7.17 14.06 7.91
N LYS A 415 -6.86 14.19 9.22
CA LYS A 415 -7.15 13.17 10.25
C LYS A 415 -6.51 11.82 9.99
N PHE A 416 -5.29 11.83 9.45
CA PHE A 416 -4.45 10.64 9.37
C PHE A 416 -3.68 10.48 10.68
N ASP A 417 -4.35 9.98 11.72
CA ASP A 417 -3.77 9.83 13.07
C ASP A 417 -2.94 8.54 13.20
N ASN A 418 -3.09 7.60 12.27
CA ASN A 418 -2.46 6.28 12.30
C ASN A 418 -1.39 6.16 11.23
N TYR A 419 -0.23 6.75 11.47
CA TYR A 419 0.93 6.65 10.61
C TYR A 419 2.15 6.05 11.35
N GLU A 420 3.03 5.42 10.60
CA GLU A 420 4.31 4.90 11.04
C GLU A 420 5.41 5.56 10.21
N ALA A 421 6.49 5.97 10.84
CA ALA A 421 7.67 6.46 10.14
C ALA A 421 8.62 5.29 9.83
N GLN A 422 9.20 5.28 8.64
CA GLN A 422 10.15 4.28 8.19
C GLN A 422 11.39 4.96 7.61
N ILE A 423 12.55 4.73 8.21
CA ILE A 423 13.84 5.14 7.67
C ILE A 423 14.35 4.02 6.77
N SER A 424 14.38 4.30 5.47
CA SER A 424 14.86 3.37 4.46
C SER A 424 16.34 3.63 4.20
N LEU A 425 17.16 2.67 4.59
CA LEU A 425 18.63 2.73 4.52
C LEU A 425 19.14 1.85 3.37
N ARG A 426 20.39 2.07 2.94
CA ARG A 426 21.05 1.21 1.95
C ARG A 426 21.29 -0.19 2.51
N ASP A 427 21.35 -1.18 1.60
CA ASP A 427 21.80 -2.53 1.91
C ASP A 427 23.33 -2.56 2.00
N PRO A 428 23.93 -2.84 3.16
CA PRO A 428 25.36 -2.90 3.32
C PRO A 428 26.00 -4.05 2.54
N ASN A 429 25.22 -5.08 2.18
CA ASN A 429 25.69 -6.27 1.46
C ASN A 429 25.55 -6.15 -0.06
N ASN A 430 24.84 -5.12 -0.56
CA ASN A 430 24.60 -4.90 -1.98
C ASN A 430 24.85 -3.44 -2.38
N LYS A 431 26.08 -2.99 -2.19
CA LYS A 431 26.47 -1.60 -2.46
C LYS A 431 26.38 -1.20 -3.93
N GLU A 432 26.50 -2.13 -4.86
CA GLU A 432 26.41 -1.87 -6.30
C GLU A 432 25.03 -1.36 -6.76
N LYS A 433 24.00 -1.61 -5.95
CA LYS A 433 22.65 -1.07 -6.20
C LYS A 433 22.61 0.46 -6.10
N TYR A 434 23.54 1.07 -5.37
CA TYR A 434 23.52 2.48 -4.98
C TYR A 434 24.62 3.28 -5.66
N ILE A 435 24.38 4.56 -5.88
CA ILE A 435 25.36 5.51 -6.44
C ILE A 435 25.85 6.48 -5.35
N GLY A 436 27.06 7.00 -5.52
CA GLY A 436 27.67 7.97 -4.59
C GLY A 436 28.69 7.34 -3.66
N SER A 437 29.37 8.19 -2.88
CA SER A 437 30.41 7.79 -1.93
C SER A 437 29.81 7.25 -0.62
N ASP A 438 30.53 6.37 0.05
CA ASP A 438 30.15 5.87 1.38
C ASP A 438 30.02 7.02 2.41
N GLU A 439 30.88 8.03 2.32
CA GLU A 439 30.85 9.20 3.18
C GLU A 439 29.53 9.98 3.04
N ASN A 440 29.10 10.27 1.81
CA ASN A 440 27.85 10.95 1.53
C ASN A 440 26.64 10.15 2.05
N TRP A 441 26.67 8.83 1.91
CA TRP A 441 25.64 7.96 2.44
C TRP A 441 25.57 8.03 3.97
N HIS A 442 26.71 7.95 4.67
CA HIS A 442 26.74 8.06 6.13
C HIS A 442 26.23 9.42 6.62
N LEU A 443 26.61 10.51 5.97
CA LEU A 443 26.11 11.85 6.31
C LEU A 443 24.62 11.95 6.15
N ALA A 444 24.06 11.45 5.03
CA ALA A 444 22.64 11.49 4.76
C ALA A 444 21.84 10.59 5.73
N GLU A 445 22.30 9.36 5.97
CA GLU A 445 21.65 8.41 6.88
C GLU A 445 21.60 8.96 8.32
N ASN A 446 22.72 9.52 8.81
CA ASN A 446 22.80 10.13 10.14
C ASN A 446 21.89 11.35 10.27
N ALA A 447 21.86 12.23 9.27
CA ALA A 447 20.99 13.41 9.28
C ALA A 447 19.52 13.05 9.43
N ILE A 448 19.05 12.00 8.75
CA ILE A 448 17.67 11.51 8.85
C ILE A 448 17.40 10.94 10.25
N ILE A 449 18.32 10.12 10.77
CA ILE A 449 18.17 9.50 12.09
C ILE A 449 18.09 10.56 13.18
N GLU A 450 19.02 11.52 13.20
CA GLU A 450 19.06 12.62 14.16
C GLU A 450 17.81 13.50 14.10
N ALA A 451 17.30 13.79 12.90
CA ALA A 451 16.08 14.58 12.74
C ALA A 451 14.84 13.84 13.32
N CYS A 452 14.75 12.51 13.12
CA CYS A 452 13.68 11.70 13.70
C CYS A 452 13.77 11.69 15.23
N GLU A 453 14.96 11.55 15.80
CA GLU A 453 15.20 11.56 17.25
C GLU A 453 14.81 12.92 17.86
N GLU A 454 15.20 14.03 17.24
CA GLU A 454 14.86 15.37 17.69
C GLU A 454 13.36 15.65 17.72
N LYS A 455 12.63 15.14 16.74
CA LYS A 455 11.15 15.21 16.70
C LYS A 455 10.47 14.19 17.61
N GLY A 456 11.20 13.31 18.28
CA GLY A 456 10.64 12.21 19.06
C GLY A 456 9.85 11.21 18.21
N LEU A 457 10.11 11.15 16.90
CA LEU A 457 9.42 10.29 15.95
C LEU A 457 10.02 8.88 16.02
N LYS A 458 9.22 7.91 16.49
CA LYS A 458 9.62 6.51 16.48
C LYS A 458 9.60 6.00 15.04
N ALA A 459 10.78 5.84 14.44
CA ALA A 459 10.92 5.35 13.08
C ALA A 459 11.52 3.94 13.08
N ARG A 460 10.91 3.06 12.26
CA ARG A 460 11.46 1.73 11.97
C ARG A 460 12.57 1.87 10.93
N LYS A 461 13.71 1.21 11.16
CA LYS A 461 14.82 1.18 10.21
C LYS A 461 14.69 -0.04 9.31
N GLU A 462 14.70 0.17 7.98
CA GLU A 462 14.63 -0.88 6.97
C GLU A 462 15.85 -0.80 6.06
N LEU A 463 16.61 -1.90 6.02
CA LEU A 463 17.78 -2.02 5.16
C LEU A 463 17.36 -2.46 3.74
N GLY A 464 18.01 -1.91 2.72
CA GLY A 464 17.76 -2.26 1.33
C GLY A 464 16.64 -1.49 0.64
N GLU A 465 15.84 -0.71 1.39
CA GLU A 465 14.68 0.03 0.90
C GLU A 465 14.99 1.48 0.47
N ALA A 466 16.25 1.92 0.63
CA ALA A 466 16.68 3.22 0.14
C ALA A 466 16.56 3.32 -1.39
N ALA A 467 16.34 4.54 -1.91
CA ALA A 467 16.49 4.80 -3.32
C ALA A 467 17.97 4.63 -3.74
N PHE A 468 18.19 4.41 -5.03
CA PHE A 468 19.55 4.18 -5.53
C PHE A 468 20.50 5.38 -5.33
N TYR A 469 19.96 6.58 -5.11
CA TYR A 469 20.70 7.84 -4.98
C TYR A 469 20.71 8.44 -3.56
N GLY A 470 19.94 7.90 -2.61
CA GLY A 470 19.96 8.40 -1.24
C GLY A 470 18.98 7.69 -0.30
N PRO A 471 19.21 7.80 1.02
CA PRO A 471 18.32 7.31 2.05
C PRO A 471 17.06 8.18 2.13
N LYS A 472 15.99 7.61 2.69
CA LYS A 472 14.70 8.30 2.76
C LYS A 472 13.97 8.05 4.07
N LEU A 473 13.14 9.01 4.46
CA LEU A 473 12.13 8.87 5.50
C LEU A 473 10.77 8.78 4.82
N ASP A 474 10.13 7.64 4.95
CA ASP A 474 8.80 7.38 4.44
C ASP A 474 7.76 7.43 5.57
N PHE A 475 6.61 8.02 5.28
CA PHE A 475 5.46 7.99 6.17
C PHE A 475 4.43 6.99 5.65
N MET A 476 4.29 5.89 6.38
CA MET A 476 3.35 4.82 6.09
C MET A 476 2.05 5.09 6.84
N VAL A 477 1.01 5.46 6.12
CA VAL A 477 -0.32 5.70 6.69
C VAL A 477 -1.11 4.41 6.67
N LYS A 478 -1.79 4.11 7.78
CA LYS A 478 -2.79 3.03 7.83
C LYS A 478 -4.16 3.62 7.55
N ASP A 479 -4.85 3.06 6.57
CA ASP A 479 -6.23 3.43 6.31
C ASP A 479 -7.17 2.90 7.42
N ALA A 480 -8.45 3.25 7.34
CA ALA A 480 -9.45 2.88 8.36
C ALA A 480 -9.66 1.36 8.54
N ILE A 481 -9.11 0.55 7.65
CA ILE A 481 -9.16 -0.92 7.70
C ILE A 481 -7.78 -1.56 7.91
N GLY A 482 -6.77 -0.73 8.24
CA GLY A 482 -5.45 -1.19 8.64
C GLY A 482 -4.46 -1.46 7.50
N ARG A 483 -4.81 -1.19 6.22
CA ARG A 483 -3.86 -1.34 5.10
C ARG A 483 -2.82 -0.22 5.16
N ARG A 484 -1.56 -0.57 4.89
CA ARG A 484 -0.43 0.37 4.90
C ARG A 484 -0.22 0.98 3.51
N TRP A 485 -0.10 2.31 3.47
CA TRP A 485 0.14 3.07 2.26
C TRP A 485 1.31 4.02 2.46
N GLN A 486 2.30 3.96 1.60
CA GLN A 486 3.36 4.97 1.55
C GLN A 486 2.79 6.24 0.92
N LEU A 487 2.75 7.31 1.70
CA LEU A 487 2.34 8.65 1.27
C LEU A 487 3.53 9.60 1.30
N GLY A 488 3.75 10.33 2.39
CA GLY A 488 4.82 11.30 2.48
C GLY A 488 6.22 10.70 2.41
N THR A 489 7.12 11.35 1.66
CA THR A 489 8.53 10.95 1.55
C THR A 489 9.43 12.17 1.63
N ILE A 490 10.54 12.05 2.35
CA ILE A 490 11.65 13.01 2.40
C ILE A 490 12.95 12.25 2.10
N GLN A 491 13.81 12.79 1.25
CA GLN A 491 15.02 12.12 0.81
C GLN A 491 16.19 13.08 0.64
N VAL A 492 17.35 12.70 1.17
CA VAL A 492 18.59 13.47 1.02
C VAL A 492 19.38 12.92 -0.16
N ASP A 493 19.86 13.79 -1.03
CA ASP A 493 20.55 13.42 -2.26
C ASP A 493 21.82 14.29 -2.46
N TYR A 494 22.95 13.64 -2.49
CA TYR A 494 24.25 14.23 -2.86
C TYR A 494 24.61 13.95 -4.32
N ASN A 495 23.92 13.03 -4.99
CA ASN A 495 24.30 12.48 -6.27
C ASN A 495 23.82 13.33 -7.46
N LEU A 496 22.56 13.77 -7.46
CA LEU A 496 22.08 14.64 -8.54
C LEU A 496 22.82 15.97 -8.62
N PRO A 497 23.11 16.68 -7.50
CA PRO A 497 23.96 17.86 -7.54
C PRO A 497 25.33 17.62 -8.17
N GLU A 498 25.95 16.46 -7.93
CA GLU A 498 27.22 16.08 -8.54
C GLU A 498 27.09 15.81 -10.04
N ARG A 499 26.11 14.99 -10.44
CA ARG A 499 25.87 14.61 -11.84
C ARG A 499 25.53 15.80 -12.74
N PHE A 500 24.75 16.75 -12.22
CA PHE A 500 24.41 18.00 -12.91
C PHE A 500 25.47 19.09 -12.74
N GLN A 501 26.55 18.83 -11.99
CA GLN A 501 27.61 19.79 -11.71
C GLN A 501 27.04 21.11 -11.16
N LEU A 502 26.10 21.01 -10.19
CA LEU A 502 25.50 22.17 -9.56
C LEU A 502 26.53 22.84 -8.63
N GLU A 503 26.54 24.18 -8.66
CA GLU A 503 27.48 24.96 -7.85
C GLU A 503 26.82 26.21 -7.29
N TYR A 504 27.29 26.64 -6.11
CA TYR A 504 27.04 27.98 -5.57
C TYR A 504 28.36 28.61 -5.07
N THR A 505 28.41 29.92 -5.03
CA THR A 505 29.57 30.65 -4.47
C THR A 505 29.38 30.78 -2.96
N GLY A 506 30.32 30.25 -2.18
CA GLY A 506 30.34 30.33 -0.72
C GLY A 506 30.71 31.70 -0.18
N ALA A 507 30.64 31.87 1.15
CA ALA A 507 31.11 33.08 1.84
C ALA A 507 32.64 33.29 1.71
N ASP A 508 33.39 32.21 1.47
CA ASP A 508 34.80 32.15 1.17
C ASP A 508 35.15 32.52 -0.29
N ASN A 509 34.16 32.89 -1.07
CA ASN A 509 34.27 33.20 -2.50
C ASN A 509 34.74 32.01 -3.36
N GLN A 510 34.61 30.76 -2.85
CA GLN A 510 34.90 29.54 -3.58
C GLN A 510 33.61 28.88 -4.10
N LYS A 511 33.77 27.97 -5.05
CA LYS A 511 32.65 27.16 -5.57
C LYS A 511 32.40 25.94 -4.67
N HIS A 512 31.19 25.80 -4.23
CA HIS A 512 30.72 24.67 -3.43
C HIS A 512 29.56 23.95 -4.10
N ARG A 513 29.38 22.66 -3.78
CA ARG A 513 28.28 21.86 -4.26
C ARG A 513 27.13 21.87 -3.26
N PRO A 514 25.90 22.18 -3.67
CA PRO A 514 24.74 22.07 -2.78
C PRO A 514 24.40 20.63 -2.50
N VAL A 515 23.66 20.39 -1.42
CA VAL A 515 22.95 19.14 -1.15
C VAL A 515 21.50 19.35 -1.59
N MET A 516 20.87 18.29 -2.09
CA MET A 516 19.47 18.33 -2.53
C MET A 516 18.59 17.51 -1.58
N ILE A 517 17.45 18.07 -1.19
CA ILE A 517 16.42 17.34 -0.44
C ILE A 517 15.20 17.26 -1.32
N HIS A 518 14.74 16.04 -1.60
CA HIS A 518 13.49 15.76 -2.27
C HIS A 518 12.39 15.61 -1.24
N ARG A 519 11.21 16.12 -1.54
CA ARG A 519 10.05 15.86 -0.69
C ARG A 519 8.75 15.85 -1.48
N ALA A 520 7.85 14.96 -1.12
CA ALA A 520 6.50 14.86 -1.65
C ALA A 520 5.56 14.44 -0.51
N PRO A 521 4.90 15.38 0.19
CA PRO A 521 3.99 15.10 1.30
C PRO A 521 2.80 14.21 0.93
N PHE A 522 2.16 14.42 -0.22
CA PHE A 522 1.10 13.56 -0.74
C PHE A 522 1.68 12.36 -1.50
N GLY A 523 2.86 12.51 -2.09
CA GLY A 523 3.44 11.58 -3.04
C GLY A 523 2.76 11.69 -4.40
N SER A 524 2.00 10.69 -4.83
CA SER A 524 1.12 10.78 -5.99
C SER A 524 -0.24 11.30 -5.58
N MET A 525 -0.72 12.37 -6.21
CA MET A 525 -2.06 12.93 -5.98
C MET A 525 -3.15 11.88 -6.20
N GLU A 526 -2.99 11.05 -7.22
CA GLU A 526 -3.92 9.98 -7.57
C GLU A 526 -4.01 8.96 -6.44
N ARG A 527 -2.86 8.45 -5.98
CA ARG A 527 -2.80 7.50 -4.85
C ARG A 527 -3.32 8.15 -3.56
N PHE A 528 -2.95 9.38 -3.31
CA PHE A 528 -3.38 10.10 -2.12
C PHE A 528 -4.90 10.24 -2.06
N VAL A 529 -5.54 10.63 -3.17
CA VAL A 529 -7.00 10.72 -3.26
C VAL A 529 -7.66 9.34 -3.11
N ALA A 530 -7.07 8.28 -3.68
CA ALA A 530 -7.58 6.92 -3.47
C ALA A 530 -7.56 6.53 -1.99
N VAL A 531 -6.42 6.73 -1.31
CA VAL A 531 -6.27 6.42 0.12
C VAL A 531 -7.21 7.27 0.97
N LEU A 532 -7.34 8.55 0.65
CA LEU A 532 -8.24 9.47 1.36
C LEU A 532 -9.72 9.06 1.19
N LEU A 533 -10.14 8.66 -0.03
CA LEU A 533 -11.47 8.13 -0.30
C LEU A 533 -11.77 6.88 0.55
N GLU A 534 -10.84 5.95 0.60
CA GLU A 534 -11.00 4.71 1.36
C GLU A 534 -10.94 4.95 2.87
N HIS A 535 -10.06 5.85 3.33
CA HIS A 535 -9.96 6.24 4.73
C HIS A 535 -11.26 6.88 5.23
N THR A 536 -11.78 7.85 4.50
CA THR A 536 -12.99 8.59 4.87
C THR A 536 -14.30 7.91 4.46
N ALA A 537 -14.24 6.80 3.73
CA ALA A 537 -15.40 6.19 3.04
C ALA A 537 -16.16 7.21 2.15
N GLY A 538 -15.42 8.14 1.53
CA GLY A 538 -15.93 9.24 0.72
C GLY A 538 -16.55 10.40 1.50
N ARG A 539 -16.49 10.39 2.83
CA ARG A 539 -16.93 11.50 3.69
C ARG A 539 -15.76 12.43 3.97
N PHE A 540 -15.45 13.26 2.98
CA PHE A 540 -14.35 14.21 3.11
C PHE A 540 -14.56 15.22 4.25
N PRO A 541 -13.47 15.75 4.83
CA PRO A 541 -13.55 16.95 5.66
C PRO A 541 -14.28 18.08 4.91
N LEU A 542 -15.04 18.89 5.62
CA LEU A 542 -15.92 19.91 5.03
C LEU A 542 -15.19 20.85 4.07
N TRP A 543 -13.97 21.27 4.42
CA TRP A 543 -13.14 22.14 3.57
C TRP A 543 -12.78 21.52 2.22
N LEU A 544 -12.73 20.19 2.18
CA LEU A 544 -12.30 19.42 1.00
C LEU A 544 -13.49 18.87 0.19
N ALA A 545 -14.68 18.78 0.77
CA ALA A 545 -15.85 18.23 0.08
C ALA A 545 -16.11 18.96 -1.27
N PRO A 546 -16.22 18.24 -2.41
CA PRO A 546 -16.48 18.85 -3.71
C PRO A 546 -17.77 19.68 -3.72
N GLU A 547 -18.79 19.20 -3.05
CA GLU A 547 -20.07 19.84 -2.79
C GLU A 547 -20.27 19.90 -1.26
N GLN A 548 -20.37 21.10 -0.71
CA GLN A 548 -20.51 21.28 0.75
C GLN A 548 -21.97 21.32 1.17
N ALA A 549 -22.85 21.83 0.31
CA ALA A 549 -24.27 21.92 0.56
C ALA A 549 -25.09 21.57 -0.69
N VAL A 550 -26.25 20.98 -0.50
CA VAL A 550 -27.26 20.83 -1.54
C VAL A 550 -28.57 21.43 -1.09
N ILE A 551 -29.18 22.27 -1.93
CA ILE A 551 -30.48 22.89 -1.69
C ILE A 551 -31.56 21.97 -2.25
N LEU A 552 -32.54 21.64 -1.41
CA LEU A 552 -33.61 20.71 -1.68
C LEU A 552 -34.98 21.42 -1.64
N PRO A 553 -35.49 21.93 -2.75
CA PRO A 553 -36.84 22.49 -2.80
C PRO A 553 -37.87 21.37 -2.57
N ILE A 554 -38.88 21.62 -1.69
CA ILE A 554 -39.96 20.68 -1.38
C ILE A 554 -40.95 20.49 -2.54
N SER A 555 -41.03 21.49 -3.43
CA SER A 555 -41.80 21.44 -4.65
C SER A 555 -41.18 22.37 -5.70
N GLU A 556 -41.54 22.21 -6.98
CA GLU A 556 -41.06 23.03 -8.10
C GLU A 556 -41.34 24.53 -7.92
N LYS A 557 -42.35 24.91 -7.15
CA LYS A 557 -42.65 26.31 -6.85
C LYS A 557 -41.50 27.05 -6.16
N PHE A 558 -40.61 26.33 -5.49
CA PHE A 558 -39.48 26.91 -4.75
C PHE A 558 -38.14 26.74 -5.45
N ASN A 559 -38.12 26.29 -6.71
CA ASN A 559 -36.90 26.11 -7.49
C ASN A 559 -36.15 27.44 -7.65
N ASP A 560 -36.85 28.54 -7.98
CA ASP A 560 -36.24 29.85 -8.14
C ASP A 560 -35.55 30.32 -6.85
N TYR A 561 -36.19 30.12 -5.70
CA TYR A 561 -35.61 30.42 -4.40
C TYR A 561 -34.41 29.51 -4.10
N ALA A 562 -34.51 28.22 -4.41
CA ALA A 562 -33.38 27.29 -4.23
C ALA A 562 -32.16 27.70 -5.05
N HIS A 563 -32.34 28.12 -6.31
CA HIS A 563 -31.27 28.64 -7.15
C HIS A 563 -30.69 29.96 -6.63
N GLN A 564 -31.54 30.85 -6.08
CA GLN A 564 -31.07 32.07 -5.41
C GLN A 564 -30.19 31.73 -4.21
N VAL A 565 -30.63 30.82 -3.32
CA VAL A 565 -29.84 30.35 -2.17
C VAL A 565 -28.50 29.79 -2.60
N ALA A 566 -28.48 28.91 -3.62
CA ALA A 566 -27.24 28.37 -4.14
C ALA A 566 -26.30 29.46 -4.68
N LYS A 567 -26.84 30.45 -5.39
CA LYS A 567 -26.06 31.58 -5.90
C LYS A 567 -25.44 32.40 -4.76
N GLU A 568 -26.20 32.74 -3.72
CA GLU A 568 -25.71 33.50 -2.57
C GLU A 568 -24.60 32.73 -1.84
N LEU A 569 -24.79 31.41 -1.62
CA LEU A 569 -23.78 30.57 -0.99
C LEU A 569 -22.51 30.46 -1.83
N ASN A 570 -22.63 30.27 -3.14
CA ASN A 570 -21.48 30.21 -4.03
C ASN A 570 -20.71 31.55 -4.09
N MET A 571 -21.40 32.70 -3.97
CA MET A 571 -20.74 34.00 -3.85
C MET A 571 -19.98 34.15 -2.52
N ALA A 572 -20.39 33.43 -1.48
CA ALA A 572 -19.70 33.33 -0.19
C ALA A 572 -18.65 32.22 -0.12
N ASP A 573 -18.19 31.71 -1.27
CA ASP A 573 -17.23 30.58 -1.42
C ASP A 573 -17.69 29.25 -0.80
N VAL A 574 -19.01 29.06 -0.63
CA VAL A 574 -19.62 27.79 -0.25
C VAL A 574 -20.06 27.03 -1.48
N ARG A 575 -19.49 25.87 -1.74
CA ARG A 575 -19.82 25.01 -2.89
C ARG A 575 -21.21 24.39 -2.74
N ALA A 576 -22.22 25.07 -3.26
CA ALA A 576 -23.61 24.72 -3.15
C ALA A 576 -24.22 24.35 -4.50
N ILE A 577 -25.00 23.28 -4.52
CA ILE A 577 -25.77 22.83 -5.70
C ILE A 577 -27.27 22.76 -5.38
N VAL A 578 -28.11 22.68 -6.41
CA VAL A 578 -29.56 22.50 -6.28
C VAL A 578 -29.96 21.12 -6.78
N ASP A 579 -30.80 20.40 -6.03
CA ASP A 579 -31.48 19.21 -6.48
C ASP A 579 -32.96 19.56 -6.77
N ASP A 580 -33.20 20.09 -7.96
CA ASP A 580 -34.52 20.55 -8.43
C ASP A 580 -35.34 19.43 -9.12
N ARG A 581 -34.89 18.17 -9.04
CA ARG A 581 -35.64 17.03 -9.60
C ARG A 581 -37.06 16.98 -9.01
N ASN A 582 -38.03 16.62 -9.86
CA ASN A 582 -39.42 16.43 -9.43
C ASN A 582 -39.56 15.09 -8.66
N GLU A 583 -39.07 15.06 -7.42
CA GLU A 583 -39.08 13.92 -6.55
C GLU A 583 -39.49 14.32 -5.12
N LYS A 584 -40.02 13.34 -4.37
CA LYS A 584 -40.38 13.54 -2.95
C LYS A 584 -39.15 13.93 -2.14
N ILE A 585 -39.31 14.86 -1.21
CA ILE A 585 -38.21 15.37 -0.38
C ILE A 585 -37.44 14.26 0.35
N GLY A 586 -38.12 13.25 0.87
CA GLY A 586 -37.48 12.12 1.53
C GLY A 586 -36.56 11.32 0.59
N ARG A 587 -36.87 11.24 -0.71
CA ARG A 587 -36.01 10.60 -1.73
C ARG A 587 -34.81 11.47 -2.04
N LYS A 588 -35.01 12.79 -2.22
CA LYS A 588 -33.91 13.75 -2.41
C LYS A 588 -32.92 13.70 -1.25
N ILE A 589 -33.41 13.68 0.00
CA ILE A 589 -32.55 13.55 1.19
C ILE A 589 -31.71 12.28 1.12
N ARG A 590 -32.37 11.11 0.92
CA ARG A 590 -31.69 9.82 0.85
C ARG A 590 -30.64 9.77 -0.27
N ASP A 591 -30.97 10.24 -1.46
CA ASP A 591 -30.06 10.23 -2.60
C ASP A 591 -28.82 11.11 -2.35
N ASN A 592 -29.00 12.27 -1.70
CA ASN A 592 -27.91 13.18 -1.38
C ASN A 592 -27.10 12.72 -0.15
N GLU A 593 -27.69 11.98 0.78
CA GLU A 593 -26.95 11.27 1.83
C GLU A 593 -26.02 10.19 1.23
N LEU A 594 -26.50 9.46 0.20
CA LEU A 594 -25.66 8.48 -0.54
C LEU A 594 -24.53 9.13 -1.31
N LYS A 595 -24.70 10.38 -1.79
CA LYS A 595 -23.66 11.19 -2.42
C LYS A 595 -22.69 11.81 -1.41
N ARG A 596 -22.93 11.64 -0.11
CA ARG A 596 -22.07 12.09 1.00
C ARG A 596 -21.89 13.60 1.06
N ILE A 597 -22.92 14.36 0.65
CA ILE A 597 -22.91 15.82 0.73
C ILE A 597 -23.10 16.22 2.21
N PRO A 598 -22.18 17.03 2.80
CA PRO A 598 -22.20 17.33 4.24
C PRO A 598 -23.47 18.01 4.73
N TYR A 599 -23.99 18.97 3.97
CA TYR A 599 -25.18 19.73 4.35
C TYR A 599 -26.29 19.64 3.31
N MET A 600 -27.51 19.48 3.78
CA MET A 600 -28.73 19.56 2.99
C MET A 600 -29.58 20.72 3.49
N LEU A 601 -29.93 21.64 2.61
CA LEU A 601 -30.71 22.85 2.90
C LEU A 601 -32.10 22.69 2.30
N ILE A 602 -33.10 22.43 3.14
CA ILE A 602 -34.47 22.21 2.70
C ILE A 602 -35.14 23.58 2.62
N VAL A 603 -35.83 23.85 1.51
CA VAL A 603 -36.52 25.12 1.27
C VAL A 603 -37.96 24.88 0.83
N GLY A 604 -38.88 25.59 1.51
CA GLY A 604 -40.31 25.61 1.26
C GLY A 604 -40.86 27.00 1.37
N GLU A 605 -42.17 27.12 1.58
CA GLU A 605 -42.88 28.41 1.63
C GLU A 605 -42.35 29.31 2.76
N LYS A 606 -42.20 28.77 3.97
CA LYS A 606 -41.75 29.53 5.15
C LYS A 606 -40.30 30.02 4.96
N GLU A 607 -39.43 29.16 4.44
CA GLU A 607 -38.05 29.52 4.21
C GLU A 607 -37.93 30.60 3.12
N ALA A 608 -38.70 30.49 2.04
CA ALA A 608 -38.73 31.48 0.97
C ALA A 608 -39.25 32.85 1.41
N GLU A 609 -40.33 32.88 2.21
CA GLU A 609 -40.89 34.11 2.75
C GLU A 609 -39.94 34.83 3.73
N ASN A 610 -39.20 34.07 4.52
CA ASN A 610 -38.31 34.61 5.55
C ASN A 610 -36.85 34.78 5.10
N GLY A 611 -36.48 34.36 3.90
CA GLY A 611 -35.08 34.35 3.46
C GLY A 611 -34.20 33.42 4.29
N GLU A 612 -34.70 32.22 4.59
CA GLU A 612 -34.09 31.23 5.48
C GLU A 612 -33.89 29.88 4.80
N VAL A 613 -33.19 28.97 5.45
CA VAL A 613 -33.00 27.58 5.04
C VAL A 613 -33.14 26.66 6.25
N SER A 614 -33.83 25.54 6.11
CA SER A 614 -33.86 24.46 7.12
C SER A 614 -32.66 23.57 6.91
N VAL A 615 -31.74 23.55 7.88
CA VAL A 615 -30.42 22.92 7.77
C VAL A 615 -30.46 21.50 8.31
N ARG A 616 -29.97 20.56 7.52
CA ARG A 616 -29.71 19.16 7.90
C ARG A 616 -28.25 18.82 7.67
N LYS A 617 -27.57 18.32 8.69
CA LYS A 617 -26.17 17.86 8.58
C LYS A 617 -26.12 16.35 8.49
N GLN A 618 -25.31 15.83 7.56
CA GLN A 618 -25.18 14.40 7.36
C GLN A 618 -24.72 13.69 8.64
N GLY A 619 -25.42 12.63 9.03
CA GLY A 619 -25.12 11.86 10.25
C GLY A 619 -25.56 12.50 11.57
N GLU A 620 -25.89 13.80 11.57
CA GLU A 620 -26.29 14.52 12.78
C GLU A 620 -27.78 14.94 12.76
N GLY A 621 -28.43 14.86 11.60
CA GLY A 621 -29.84 15.17 11.44
C GLY A 621 -30.17 16.68 11.34
N ASP A 622 -31.36 17.05 11.79
CA ASP A 622 -31.88 18.41 11.70
C ASP A 622 -31.15 19.37 12.67
N LYS A 623 -30.72 20.52 12.14
CA LYS A 623 -30.03 21.60 12.87
C LYS A 623 -30.87 22.87 13.02
N GLY A 624 -32.14 22.81 12.63
CA GLY A 624 -33.06 23.95 12.68
C GLY A 624 -32.98 24.86 11.48
N THR A 625 -33.73 25.97 11.54
CA THR A 625 -33.83 26.95 10.46
C THR A 625 -32.98 28.18 10.78
N MET A 626 -32.29 28.73 9.78
CA MET A 626 -31.46 29.94 9.93
C MET A 626 -31.39 30.75 8.64
N LYS A 627 -30.95 32.00 8.75
CA LYS A 627 -30.68 32.87 7.59
C LYS A 627 -29.55 32.29 6.70
N ILE A 628 -29.60 32.53 5.41
CA ILE A 628 -28.60 32.08 4.44
C ILE A 628 -27.21 32.60 4.83
N THR A 629 -27.11 33.88 5.21
CA THR A 629 -25.85 34.51 5.63
C THR A 629 -25.26 33.85 6.88
N THR A 630 -26.11 33.57 7.89
CA THR A 630 -25.68 32.89 9.11
C THR A 630 -25.19 31.47 8.83
N PHE A 631 -25.84 30.73 7.91
CA PHE A 631 -25.36 29.42 7.47
C PHE A 631 -23.99 29.52 6.81
N ALA A 632 -23.80 30.49 5.90
CA ALA A 632 -22.53 30.69 5.22
C ALA A 632 -21.40 31.02 6.22
N GLU A 633 -21.63 31.94 7.16
CA GLU A 633 -20.69 32.32 8.21
C GLU A 633 -20.30 31.11 9.10
N ASN A 634 -21.30 30.34 9.53
CA ASN A 634 -21.08 29.15 10.36
C ASN A 634 -20.24 28.09 9.63
N LEU A 635 -20.55 27.87 8.35
CA LEU A 635 -19.82 26.90 7.53
C LEU A 635 -18.38 27.36 7.28
N THR A 636 -18.16 28.64 6.97
CA THR A 636 -16.82 29.21 6.80
C THR A 636 -16.00 29.07 8.08
N ARG A 637 -16.58 29.38 9.23
CA ARG A 637 -15.92 29.21 10.52
C ARG A 637 -15.57 27.74 10.80
N GLU A 638 -16.49 26.80 10.54
CA GLU A 638 -16.23 25.37 10.68
C GLU A 638 -15.05 24.92 9.80
N VAL A 639 -14.99 25.41 8.56
CA VAL A 639 -13.87 25.16 7.64
C VAL A 639 -12.55 25.71 8.17
N GLU A 640 -12.55 26.96 8.67
CA GLU A 640 -11.34 27.59 9.21
C GLU A 640 -10.84 26.89 10.47
N GLU A 641 -11.73 26.49 11.36
CA GLU A 641 -11.40 25.71 12.55
C GLU A 641 -10.76 24.36 12.19
N MET A 642 -11.28 23.67 11.17
CA MET A 642 -10.71 22.39 10.71
C MET A 642 -9.30 22.53 10.12
N ILE A 643 -9.01 23.64 9.46
CA ILE A 643 -7.69 23.85 8.82
C ILE A 643 -6.66 24.36 9.84
N ASN A 644 -7.08 25.11 10.86
CA ASN A 644 -6.19 25.74 11.82
C ASN A 644 -5.95 24.91 13.10
N GLN A 645 -6.65 23.79 13.27
CA GLN A 645 -6.40 22.82 14.36
C GLN A 645 -5.16 21.98 14.09
#